data_933d66290e388071e38b4f4b34cc5c27
#
_entry.id   933d66290e388071e38b4f4b34cc5c27
#
_cell.length_a   1.000
_cell.length_b   1.000
_cell.length_c   1.000
_cell.angle_alpha   90.00
_cell.angle_beta   90.00
_cell.angle_gamma   90.00
#
_symmetry.space_group_name_H-M   'P 1'
#
loop_
_entity.id
_entity.type
_entity.pdbx_description
1 polymer ?
#
loop_
_entity_poly.entity_id
_entity_poly.type
_entity_poly.pdbx_seq_one_letter_code
_entity_poly.pdbx_strand_id
1 'polypeptide(L)'
;MAKKPYYITTAIAYTSGKPHIGNTYEIVLADSIARFKRMQGYDVRFQTGTDEHGQKIEIKAGEAGVTPKQFVDNVSGQIKEIWDLMNTSYDKFIRTTDEYHEKQVQKIFKKLHDQGDIYKGYYEGKYCTPCESFFTESQLVDGKCPDCGREVIDAKEEAYFFKLSKYADRLIDYINTHPEFIQPESRKNEMMNNFLLPGLQDLCVSRTSFKWGIPVDFDDKHVVYVWIDALSNYITGLGYDVDGNSDELYKKYWPADLHLIGKDIIRFHTIYLPIMLMALDLPLPKQVFGHPWLLVGDGKMSKSKGNVIYADDLVNYFGVDAVRYFVLHEMPFDNDGSITWELMVERMNSDLANILGNLVNRTISMNNKYFGGVISNPGVNEPVDDDLKAVALAMHEKVDAKMEKLRVADAITEVFTLLRRCNKYIDETEPWKLAKDETKQDRLATVLYNLMEGIRMAAVALAAYLPDTSAKILDMLGTQERDYLKLDQFGLLETGGKVVEKPEILFARVDIKELMEKVEADKAANAQAQSAAAPAEEAETEEGIDIEPKAEITFDDFEKLQFQVGEIIACEAVKKSKKLLCSQVKIGNQVRQIVSGIRKHYSPEEMVGKKVMVVTNLKPATLAGVKSEGMILCAEDADGNLSLMVPEKKMPAGAEIC
;
A
#
# COMPACT_ATOMS: atom_id res chain seq x y z
N MET A 1 5.06 38.50 7.41
CA MET A 1 4.26 38.24 6.20
C MET A 1 3.34 37.05 6.47
N ALA A 2 2.16 36.98 5.86
CA ALA A 2 1.31 35.78 5.97
C ALA A 2 2.04 34.62 5.30
N LYS A 3 1.97 33.42 5.92
CA LYS A 3 2.56 32.22 5.35
C LYS A 3 1.84 31.84 4.05
N LYS A 4 2.57 31.37 3.05
CA LYS A 4 2.00 30.89 1.78
C LYS A 4 1.25 29.59 2.03
N PRO A 5 -0.03 29.45 1.60
CA PRO A 5 -0.77 28.20 1.76
C PRO A 5 -0.17 27.10 0.90
N TYR A 6 -0.28 25.85 1.39
CA TYR A 6 0.10 24.64 0.70
C TYR A 6 -0.88 23.53 1.03
N TYR A 7 -1.59 23.00 0.05
CA TYR A 7 -2.56 21.93 0.24
C TYR A 7 -2.03 20.63 -0.37
N ILE A 8 -1.83 19.66 0.50
CA ILE A 8 -1.40 18.30 0.13
C ILE A 8 -2.44 17.27 0.55
N THR A 9 -2.67 16.27 -0.29
CA THR A 9 -3.58 15.17 0.00
C THR A 9 -2.97 13.82 -0.35
N THR A 10 -3.40 12.76 0.33
CA THR A 10 -3.27 11.38 -0.17
C THR A 10 -4.53 10.97 -0.93
N ALA A 11 -4.50 9.79 -1.56
CA ALA A 11 -5.74 9.08 -1.82
C ALA A 11 -6.46 8.79 -0.49
N ILE A 12 -7.79 8.70 -0.55
CA ILE A 12 -8.57 8.21 0.59
C ILE A 12 -8.63 6.69 0.55
N ALA A 13 -8.34 6.05 1.69
CA ALA A 13 -8.18 4.60 1.75
C ALA A 13 -9.53 3.87 1.64
N TYR A 14 -9.65 2.91 0.72
CA TYR A 14 -10.86 2.11 0.56
C TYR A 14 -11.06 1.15 1.75
N THR A 15 -12.21 1.24 2.41
CA THR A 15 -12.52 0.53 3.67
C THR A 15 -12.82 -0.95 3.48
N SER A 16 -12.08 -1.62 2.62
CA SER A 16 -12.26 -3.06 2.41
C SER A 16 -11.49 -3.96 3.39
N GLY A 17 -10.76 -3.38 4.32
CA GLY A 17 -10.04 -4.07 5.41
C GLY A 17 -8.82 -3.29 5.90
N LYS A 18 -8.14 -3.82 6.94
CA LYS A 18 -6.94 -3.22 7.54
C LYS A 18 -5.90 -2.85 6.49
N PRO A 19 -5.30 -1.64 6.53
CA PRO A 19 -4.29 -1.19 5.57
C PRO A 19 -2.97 -1.95 5.78
N HIS A 20 -2.34 -2.36 4.70
CA HIS A 20 -1.01 -2.96 4.71
C HIS A 20 0.09 -1.90 4.59
N ILE A 21 1.35 -2.31 4.74
CA ILE A 21 2.50 -1.40 4.73
C ILE A 21 2.60 -0.54 3.43
N GLY A 22 2.11 -1.04 2.29
CA GLY A 22 2.07 -0.27 1.05
C GLY A 22 1.11 0.93 1.12
N ASN A 23 -0.04 0.80 1.82
CA ASN A 23 -0.93 1.93 2.09
C ASN A 23 -0.30 2.89 3.11
N THR A 24 0.41 2.33 4.10
CA THR A 24 1.12 3.12 5.12
C THR A 24 2.28 3.92 4.50
N TYR A 25 2.94 3.39 3.47
CA TYR A 25 3.95 4.14 2.72
C TYR A 25 3.41 5.46 2.18
N GLU A 26 2.23 5.44 1.55
CA GLU A 26 1.61 6.64 0.97
C GLU A 26 1.40 7.74 2.02
N ILE A 27 0.81 7.40 3.16
CA ILE A 27 0.54 8.39 4.21
C ILE A 27 1.82 8.93 4.85
N VAL A 28 2.85 8.09 5.05
CA VAL A 28 4.14 8.51 5.60
C VAL A 28 4.91 9.39 4.61
N LEU A 29 4.84 9.09 3.30
CA LEU A 29 5.42 9.90 2.25
C LEU A 29 4.78 11.30 2.20
N ALA A 30 3.44 11.37 2.22
CA ALA A 30 2.72 12.63 2.26
C ALA A 30 3.02 13.44 3.54
N ASP A 31 3.08 12.77 4.69
CA ASP A 31 3.42 13.39 5.96
C ASP A 31 4.83 13.99 5.94
N SER A 32 5.80 13.28 5.38
CA SER A 32 7.17 13.78 5.27
C SER A 32 7.26 15.05 4.42
N ILE A 33 6.51 15.11 3.32
CA ILE A 33 6.43 16.30 2.46
C ILE A 33 5.69 17.43 3.19
N ALA A 34 4.59 17.15 3.89
CA ALA A 34 3.83 18.13 4.65
C ALA A 34 4.68 18.75 5.78
N ARG A 35 5.42 17.92 6.55
CA ARG A 35 6.34 18.39 7.59
C ARG A 35 7.45 19.23 6.99
N PHE A 36 8.05 18.79 5.88
CA PHE A 36 9.08 19.54 5.18
C PHE A 36 8.58 20.92 4.73
N LYS A 37 7.40 21.01 4.13
CA LYS A 37 6.79 22.29 3.73
C LYS A 37 6.51 23.20 4.94
N ARG A 38 6.09 22.65 6.08
CA ARG A 38 5.93 23.40 7.32
C ARG A 38 7.29 23.96 7.81
N MET A 39 8.36 23.16 7.72
CA MET A 39 9.73 23.61 8.06
C MET A 39 10.23 24.72 7.13
N GLN A 40 9.82 24.72 5.86
CA GLN A 40 10.06 25.80 4.91
C GLN A 40 9.17 27.04 5.14
N GLY A 41 8.32 27.05 6.17
CA GLY A 41 7.50 28.18 6.57
C GLY A 41 6.15 28.29 5.84
N TYR A 42 5.72 27.28 5.09
CA TYR A 42 4.38 27.24 4.49
C TYR A 42 3.30 27.04 5.55
N ASP A 43 2.10 27.51 5.23
CA ASP A 43 0.86 27.20 5.95
C ASP A 43 0.23 25.96 5.29
N VAL A 44 0.54 24.79 5.84
CA VAL A 44 0.20 23.51 5.22
C VAL A 44 -1.13 22.98 5.73
N ARG A 45 -2.01 22.62 4.80
CA ARG A 45 -3.18 21.78 5.04
C ARG A 45 -2.94 20.40 4.47
N PHE A 46 -2.94 19.38 5.34
CA PHE A 46 -2.76 17.99 4.94
C PHE A 46 -4.04 17.20 5.16
N GLN A 47 -4.61 16.65 4.09
CA GLN A 47 -5.83 15.85 4.13
C GLN A 47 -5.59 14.41 3.70
N THR A 48 -6.19 13.49 4.44
CA THR A 48 -6.35 12.08 4.13
C THR A 48 -7.76 11.64 4.52
N GLY A 49 -8.11 10.36 4.38
CA GLY A 49 -9.43 9.88 4.78
C GLY A 49 -9.73 8.48 4.30
N THR A 50 -11.03 8.16 4.26
CA THR A 50 -11.53 6.86 3.84
C THR A 50 -12.65 6.98 2.79
N ASP A 51 -12.56 6.09 1.80
CA ASP A 51 -13.58 5.79 0.80
C ASP A 51 -14.43 4.61 1.30
N GLU A 52 -15.74 4.85 1.49
CA GLU A 52 -16.59 4.00 2.31
C GLU A 52 -17.82 3.44 1.58
N HIS A 53 -18.03 3.79 0.33
CA HIS A 53 -19.16 3.33 -0.47
C HIS A 53 -18.77 2.25 -1.49
N GLY A 54 -19.79 1.57 -2.05
CA GLY A 54 -19.62 0.62 -3.15
C GLY A 54 -20.08 -0.80 -2.84
N GLN A 55 -20.25 -1.56 -3.92
CA GLN A 55 -20.78 -2.94 -3.88
C GLN A 55 -19.92 -3.87 -3.00
N LYS A 56 -18.60 -3.75 -3.09
CA LYS A 56 -17.67 -4.59 -2.33
C LYS A 56 -17.81 -4.41 -0.81
N ILE A 57 -18.12 -3.20 -0.37
CA ILE A 57 -18.38 -2.91 1.06
C ILE A 57 -19.71 -3.55 1.48
N GLU A 58 -20.76 -3.40 0.67
CA GLU A 58 -22.07 -4.02 0.96
C GLU A 58 -21.96 -5.54 1.10
N ILE A 59 -21.22 -6.20 0.19
CA ILE A 59 -20.95 -7.65 0.24
C ILE A 59 -20.21 -8.01 1.54
N LYS A 60 -19.10 -7.33 1.85
CA LYS A 60 -18.30 -7.64 3.04
C LYS A 60 -19.03 -7.38 4.35
N ALA A 61 -19.87 -6.38 4.40
CA ALA A 61 -20.71 -6.11 5.57
C ALA A 61 -21.72 -7.26 5.76
N GLY A 62 -22.32 -7.75 4.65
CA GLY A 62 -23.21 -8.91 4.66
C GLY A 62 -22.49 -10.18 5.14
N GLU A 63 -21.29 -10.45 4.62
CA GLU A 63 -20.44 -11.58 5.07
C GLU A 63 -20.09 -11.49 6.57
N ALA A 64 -19.90 -10.26 7.08
CA ALA A 64 -19.62 -10.00 8.50
C ALA A 64 -20.88 -9.94 9.39
N GLY A 65 -22.08 -10.08 8.83
CA GLY A 65 -23.34 -10.03 9.57
C GLY A 65 -23.67 -8.66 10.20
N VAL A 66 -23.11 -7.56 9.65
CA VAL A 66 -23.31 -6.20 10.16
C VAL A 66 -23.84 -5.28 9.06
N THR A 67 -24.30 -4.09 9.43
CA THR A 67 -24.68 -3.07 8.44
C THR A 67 -23.43 -2.51 7.75
N PRO A 68 -23.51 -2.05 6.48
CA PRO A 68 -22.40 -1.39 5.80
C PRO A 68 -21.82 -0.24 6.60
N LYS A 69 -22.66 0.58 7.25
CA LYS A 69 -22.19 1.69 8.11
C LYS A 69 -21.36 1.20 9.30
N GLN A 70 -21.81 0.16 10.00
CA GLN A 70 -21.03 -0.42 11.11
C GLN A 70 -19.70 -1.01 10.62
N PHE A 71 -19.71 -1.65 9.45
CA PHE A 71 -18.50 -2.20 8.84
C PHE A 71 -17.46 -1.11 8.55
N VAL A 72 -17.88 -0.04 7.86
CA VAL A 72 -16.95 1.06 7.52
C VAL A 72 -16.52 1.87 8.73
N ASP A 73 -17.37 2.04 9.76
CA ASP A 73 -16.98 2.69 11.01
C ASP A 73 -15.84 1.95 11.69
N ASN A 74 -15.89 0.61 11.74
CA ASN A 74 -14.85 -0.21 12.30
C ASN A 74 -13.54 -0.13 11.49
N VAL A 75 -13.63 -0.33 10.16
CA VAL A 75 -12.43 -0.33 9.30
C VAL A 75 -11.79 1.06 9.22
N SER A 76 -12.60 2.12 9.13
CA SER A 76 -12.12 3.50 9.16
C SER A 76 -11.40 3.83 10.46
N GLY A 77 -11.92 3.34 11.60
CA GLY A 77 -11.24 3.43 12.90
C GLY A 77 -9.85 2.77 12.87
N GLN A 78 -9.75 1.54 12.37
CA GLN A 78 -8.48 0.83 12.24
C GLN A 78 -7.48 1.56 11.32
N ILE A 79 -7.95 2.12 10.21
CA ILE A 79 -7.10 2.91 9.30
C ILE A 79 -6.55 4.13 10.04
N LYS A 80 -7.42 4.86 10.73
CA LYS A 80 -7.03 6.03 11.50
C LYS A 80 -6.02 5.70 12.60
N GLU A 81 -6.22 4.61 13.32
CA GLU A 81 -5.28 4.12 14.36
C GLU A 81 -3.88 3.85 13.77
N ILE A 82 -3.78 3.25 12.57
CA ILE A 82 -2.49 3.02 11.91
C ILE A 82 -1.85 4.35 11.47
N TRP A 83 -2.63 5.31 10.94
CA TRP A 83 -2.12 6.63 10.58
C TRP A 83 -1.59 7.39 11.81
N ASP A 84 -2.32 7.34 12.92
CA ASP A 84 -1.92 7.96 14.20
C ASP A 84 -0.68 7.24 14.78
N LEU A 85 -0.63 5.90 14.74
CA LEU A 85 0.53 5.11 15.17
C LEU A 85 1.81 5.52 14.42
N MET A 86 1.71 5.81 13.13
CA MET A 86 2.85 6.24 12.31
C MET A 86 3.26 7.70 12.54
N ASN A 87 2.69 8.37 13.54
CA ASN A 87 2.95 9.78 13.89
C ASN A 87 2.73 10.70 12.67
N THR A 88 1.63 10.52 11.94
CA THR A 88 1.29 11.36 10.80
C THR A 88 0.55 12.62 11.24
N SER A 89 0.85 13.74 10.60
CA SER A 89 0.43 15.10 11.02
C SER A 89 -0.68 15.68 10.13
N TYR A 90 -1.62 14.84 9.67
CA TYR A 90 -2.77 15.30 8.88
C TYR A 90 -3.68 16.25 9.69
N ASP A 91 -4.24 17.24 9.00
CA ASP A 91 -5.15 18.23 9.59
C ASP A 91 -6.62 17.84 9.41
N LYS A 92 -6.92 17.00 8.41
CA LYS A 92 -8.27 16.49 8.12
C LYS A 92 -8.22 15.01 7.77
N PHE A 93 -9.04 14.24 8.46
CA PHE A 93 -9.42 12.88 8.08
C PHE A 93 -10.87 12.94 7.61
N ILE A 94 -11.11 12.89 6.29
CA ILE A 94 -12.44 12.92 5.70
C ILE A 94 -12.97 11.51 5.51
N ARG A 95 -14.28 11.34 5.68
CA ARG A 95 -14.99 10.11 5.37
C ARG A 95 -16.02 10.39 4.27
N THR A 96 -16.14 9.52 3.28
CA THR A 96 -17.15 9.73 2.23
C THR A 96 -18.58 9.56 2.77
N THR A 97 -18.74 8.99 3.97
CA THR A 97 -20.01 8.96 4.73
C THR A 97 -20.25 10.20 5.60
N ASP A 98 -19.40 11.24 5.54
CA ASP A 98 -19.67 12.51 6.19
C ASP A 98 -20.88 13.19 5.51
N GLU A 99 -21.90 13.58 6.29
CA GLU A 99 -23.15 14.12 5.77
C GLU A 99 -22.97 15.33 4.84
N TYR A 100 -22.00 16.20 5.18
CA TYR A 100 -21.68 17.35 4.33
C TYR A 100 -21.14 16.90 2.96
N HIS A 101 -20.25 15.90 2.95
CA HIS A 101 -19.69 15.36 1.73
C HIS A 101 -20.78 14.76 0.84
N GLU A 102 -21.63 13.88 1.39
CA GLU A 102 -22.72 13.24 0.65
C GLU A 102 -23.64 14.28 0.00
N LYS A 103 -24.04 15.31 0.76
CA LYS A 103 -24.90 16.40 0.25
C LYS A 103 -24.23 17.17 -0.89
N GLN A 104 -22.94 17.47 -0.78
CA GLN A 104 -22.23 18.18 -1.83
C GLN A 104 -22.06 17.31 -3.09
N VAL A 105 -21.81 16.01 -2.94
CA VAL A 105 -21.73 15.06 -4.06
C VAL A 105 -23.07 14.98 -4.81
N GLN A 106 -24.20 14.93 -4.09
CA GLN A 106 -25.53 14.97 -4.70
C GLN A 106 -25.72 16.25 -5.53
N LYS A 107 -25.37 17.42 -4.98
CA LYS A 107 -25.43 18.70 -5.69
C LYS A 107 -24.48 18.75 -6.89
N ILE A 108 -23.26 18.23 -6.76
CA ILE A 108 -22.30 18.14 -7.88
C ILE A 108 -22.91 17.31 -9.01
N PHE A 109 -23.42 16.11 -8.69
CA PHE A 109 -24.04 15.21 -9.66
C PHE A 109 -25.22 15.86 -10.38
N LYS A 110 -26.10 16.50 -9.60
CA LYS A 110 -27.25 17.23 -10.14
C LYS A 110 -26.84 18.39 -11.05
N LYS A 111 -25.85 19.20 -10.66
CA LYS A 111 -25.35 20.30 -11.48
C LYS A 111 -24.80 19.81 -12.81
N LEU A 112 -23.98 18.74 -12.80
CA LEU A 112 -23.42 18.13 -14.03
C LEU A 112 -24.54 17.53 -14.89
N HIS A 113 -25.59 17.00 -14.32
CA HIS A 113 -26.75 16.52 -15.04
C HIS A 113 -27.55 17.68 -15.67
N ASP A 114 -27.90 18.71 -14.89
CA ASP A 114 -28.70 19.85 -15.36
C ASP A 114 -28.01 20.63 -16.49
N GLN A 115 -26.69 20.67 -16.52
CA GLN A 115 -25.91 21.28 -17.62
C GLN A 115 -25.68 20.34 -18.81
N GLY A 116 -26.17 19.08 -18.72
CA GLY A 116 -26.10 18.09 -19.80
C GLY A 116 -24.74 17.42 -19.97
N ASP A 117 -23.85 17.49 -18.99
CA ASP A 117 -22.59 16.76 -18.93
C ASP A 117 -22.78 15.34 -18.40
N ILE A 118 -23.81 15.10 -17.61
CA ILE A 118 -24.28 13.77 -17.25
C ILE A 118 -25.60 13.47 -17.98
N TYR A 119 -25.74 12.31 -18.57
CA TYR A 119 -26.92 11.84 -19.28
C TYR A 119 -27.26 10.40 -18.96
N LYS A 120 -28.51 10.02 -19.08
CA LYS A 120 -29.01 8.67 -18.85
C LYS A 120 -28.84 7.79 -20.09
N GLY A 121 -28.39 6.56 -19.90
CA GLY A 121 -28.18 5.59 -20.95
C GLY A 121 -28.23 4.16 -20.42
N TYR A 122 -27.80 3.22 -21.23
CA TYR A 122 -27.63 1.82 -20.84
C TYR A 122 -26.19 1.42 -20.97
N TYR A 123 -25.65 0.80 -19.91
CA TYR A 123 -24.34 0.19 -19.93
C TYR A 123 -24.50 -1.28 -20.35
N GLU A 124 -23.67 -1.70 -21.29
CA GLU A 124 -23.51 -3.11 -21.68
C GLU A 124 -22.02 -3.37 -21.89
N GLY A 125 -21.42 -4.21 -21.06
CA GLY A 125 -19.98 -4.48 -21.13
C GLY A 125 -19.49 -5.37 -19.99
N LYS A 126 -18.17 -5.45 -19.84
CA LYS A 126 -17.48 -6.28 -18.86
C LYS A 126 -17.19 -5.48 -17.58
N TYR A 127 -17.61 -5.98 -16.45
CA TYR A 127 -17.41 -5.33 -15.16
C TYR A 127 -16.48 -6.14 -14.25
N CYS A 128 -15.46 -5.49 -13.71
CA CYS A 128 -14.59 -6.06 -12.69
C CYS A 128 -15.06 -5.63 -11.30
N THR A 129 -15.69 -6.53 -10.56
CA THR A 129 -16.18 -6.24 -9.20
C THR A 129 -15.06 -5.83 -8.22
N PRO A 130 -13.86 -6.47 -8.24
CA PRO A 130 -12.78 -6.06 -7.33
C PRO A 130 -12.18 -4.68 -7.59
N CYS A 131 -12.17 -4.22 -8.86
CA CYS A 131 -11.67 -2.90 -9.23
C CYS A 131 -12.78 -1.87 -9.35
N GLU A 132 -14.04 -2.31 -9.25
CA GLU A 132 -15.23 -1.49 -9.50
C GLU A 132 -15.11 -0.70 -10.82
N SER A 133 -14.65 -1.36 -11.88
CA SER A 133 -14.34 -0.73 -13.16
C SER A 133 -14.99 -1.48 -14.31
N PHE A 134 -15.47 -0.71 -15.29
CA PHE A 134 -16.02 -1.23 -16.52
C PHE A 134 -14.98 -1.24 -17.65
N PHE A 135 -15.06 -2.25 -18.49
CA PHE A 135 -14.18 -2.43 -19.63
C PHE A 135 -14.97 -2.88 -20.86
N THR A 136 -14.53 -2.43 -22.02
CA THR A 136 -14.95 -3.03 -23.29
C THR A 136 -14.20 -4.33 -23.51
N GLU A 137 -14.70 -5.22 -24.35
CA GLU A 137 -13.98 -6.48 -24.67
C GLU A 137 -12.57 -6.22 -25.21
N SER A 138 -12.39 -5.15 -25.97
CA SER A 138 -11.09 -4.76 -26.54
C SER A 138 -10.07 -4.27 -25.49
N GLN A 139 -10.52 -3.90 -24.30
CA GLN A 139 -9.65 -3.44 -23.19
C GLN A 139 -9.21 -4.60 -22.30
N LEU A 140 -9.81 -5.78 -22.44
CA LEU A 140 -9.45 -6.93 -21.62
C LEU A 140 -8.10 -7.50 -22.07
N VAL A 141 -7.33 -7.99 -21.12
CA VAL A 141 -6.09 -8.73 -21.35
C VAL A 141 -6.40 -10.22 -21.10
N ASP A 142 -6.29 -11.04 -22.13
CA ASP A 142 -6.66 -12.47 -22.10
C ASP A 142 -8.08 -12.73 -21.52
N GLY A 143 -9.03 -11.86 -21.85
CA GLY A 143 -10.42 -11.94 -21.37
C GLY A 143 -10.62 -11.51 -19.90
N LYS A 144 -9.59 -10.94 -19.26
CA LYS A 144 -9.58 -10.53 -17.85
C LYS A 144 -9.39 -9.03 -17.68
N CYS A 145 -9.67 -8.55 -16.46
CA CYS A 145 -9.46 -7.17 -16.08
C CYS A 145 -8.01 -6.73 -16.31
N PRO A 146 -7.75 -5.65 -17.07
CA PRO A 146 -6.39 -5.18 -17.34
C PRO A 146 -5.69 -4.65 -16.09
N ASP A 147 -6.45 -4.15 -15.10
CA ASP A 147 -5.89 -3.53 -13.90
C ASP A 147 -5.49 -4.56 -12.83
N CYS A 148 -6.26 -5.65 -12.66
CA CYS A 148 -6.00 -6.61 -11.59
C CYS A 148 -5.87 -8.07 -12.04
N GLY A 149 -6.06 -8.38 -13.34
CA GLY A 149 -5.95 -9.73 -13.91
C GLY A 149 -7.06 -10.71 -13.50
N ARG A 150 -8.12 -10.28 -12.82
CA ARG A 150 -9.23 -11.13 -12.38
C ARG A 150 -10.31 -11.24 -13.43
N GLU A 151 -11.17 -12.28 -13.30
CA GLU A 151 -12.33 -12.48 -14.15
C GLU A 151 -13.26 -11.26 -14.09
N VAL A 152 -13.91 -10.97 -15.23
CA VAL A 152 -14.91 -9.91 -15.37
C VAL A 152 -16.26 -10.56 -15.67
N ILE A 153 -17.35 -9.92 -15.27
CA ILE A 153 -18.72 -10.36 -15.51
C ILE A 153 -19.40 -9.50 -16.56
N ASP A 154 -20.35 -10.08 -17.31
CA ASP A 154 -21.21 -9.31 -18.16
C ASP A 154 -22.17 -8.46 -17.32
N ALA A 155 -22.20 -7.17 -17.59
CA ALA A 155 -23.10 -6.24 -16.91
C ALA A 155 -23.93 -5.47 -17.94
N LYS A 156 -25.24 -5.44 -17.71
CA LYS A 156 -26.20 -4.66 -18.49
C LYS A 156 -27.16 -4.00 -17.54
N GLU A 157 -27.03 -2.69 -17.38
CA GLU A 157 -27.92 -1.93 -16.50
C GLU A 157 -28.17 -0.52 -17.03
N GLU A 158 -29.29 0.08 -16.62
CA GLU A 158 -29.53 1.50 -16.82
C GLU A 158 -28.56 2.29 -15.93
N ALA A 159 -27.91 3.30 -16.47
CA ALA A 159 -26.92 4.10 -15.74
C ALA A 159 -26.88 5.53 -16.26
N TYR A 160 -26.31 6.41 -15.46
CA TYR A 160 -25.89 7.75 -15.89
C TYR A 160 -24.45 7.73 -16.37
N PHE A 161 -24.17 8.52 -17.41
CA PHE A 161 -22.85 8.65 -18.03
C PHE A 161 -22.37 10.08 -17.99
N PHE A 162 -21.11 10.28 -17.63
CA PHE A 162 -20.43 11.56 -17.68
C PHE A 162 -19.63 11.70 -18.97
N LYS A 163 -19.87 12.80 -19.72
CA LYS A 163 -19.24 13.09 -21.02
C LYS A 163 -17.78 13.45 -20.90
N LEU A 164 -16.91 12.49 -20.57
CA LEU A 164 -15.46 12.71 -20.53
C LEU A 164 -14.91 13.14 -21.89
N SER A 165 -15.46 12.56 -22.97
CA SER A 165 -15.06 12.87 -24.36
C SER A 165 -15.15 14.37 -24.70
N LYS A 166 -16.11 15.08 -24.12
CA LYS A 166 -16.30 16.54 -24.32
C LYS A 166 -15.09 17.37 -23.85
N TYR A 167 -14.34 16.89 -22.88
CA TYR A 167 -13.26 17.63 -22.22
C TYR A 167 -11.86 17.11 -22.58
N ALA A 168 -11.76 16.06 -23.40
CA ALA A 168 -10.51 15.37 -23.70
C ALA A 168 -9.45 16.32 -24.28
N ASP A 169 -9.79 17.08 -25.32
CA ASP A 169 -8.85 18.00 -25.97
C ASP A 169 -8.36 19.10 -25.03
N ARG A 170 -9.26 19.65 -24.19
CA ARG A 170 -8.92 20.65 -23.19
C ARG A 170 -7.94 20.10 -22.15
N LEU A 171 -8.12 18.84 -21.73
CA LEU A 171 -7.22 18.18 -20.79
C LEU A 171 -5.86 17.87 -21.43
N ILE A 172 -5.83 17.42 -22.69
CA ILE A 172 -4.59 17.19 -23.44
C ILE A 172 -3.78 18.48 -23.55
N ASP A 173 -4.42 19.59 -23.91
CA ASP A 173 -3.78 20.89 -23.99
C ASP A 173 -3.23 21.32 -22.62
N TYR A 174 -3.99 21.11 -21.55
CA TYR A 174 -3.53 21.43 -20.20
C TYR A 174 -2.30 20.61 -19.81
N ILE A 175 -2.30 19.30 -20.02
CA ILE A 175 -1.16 18.42 -19.71
C ILE A 175 0.08 18.82 -20.53
N ASN A 176 -0.08 19.21 -21.78
CA ASN A 176 1.03 19.62 -22.64
C ASN A 176 1.63 20.97 -22.24
N THR A 177 0.82 21.87 -21.71
CA THR A 177 1.26 23.22 -21.28
C THR A 177 1.71 23.25 -19.80
N HIS A 178 1.45 22.21 -19.02
CA HIS A 178 1.82 22.07 -17.60
C HIS A 178 2.60 20.77 -17.36
N PRO A 179 3.90 20.73 -17.74
CA PRO A 179 4.70 19.51 -17.64
C PRO A 179 4.87 19.00 -16.20
N GLU A 180 4.68 19.87 -15.20
CA GLU A 180 4.71 19.55 -13.77
C GLU A 180 3.45 18.83 -13.28
N PHE A 181 2.34 18.88 -14.02
CA PHE A 181 1.03 18.43 -13.57
C PHE A 181 1.01 16.95 -13.23
N ILE A 182 1.58 16.08 -14.07
CA ILE A 182 1.63 14.62 -13.83
C ILE A 182 3.08 14.18 -13.62
N GLN A 183 3.37 13.64 -12.45
CA GLN A 183 4.69 13.13 -12.09
C GLN A 183 4.58 11.69 -11.54
N PRO A 184 5.60 10.85 -11.79
CA PRO A 184 6.74 10.99 -12.71
C PRO A 184 6.31 11.13 -14.19
N GLU A 185 7.24 11.52 -15.06
CA GLU A 185 6.96 11.67 -16.49
C GLU A 185 6.52 10.37 -17.17
N SER A 186 6.98 9.22 -16.68
CA SER A 186 6.52 7.89 -17.11
C SER A 186 4.99 7.74 -16.97
N ARG A 187 4.41 8.27 -15.90
CA ARG A 187 2.96 8.24 -15.65
C ARG A 187 2.21 9.19 -16.59
N LYS A 188 2.77 10.38 -16.88
CA LYS A 188 2.24 11.28 -17.90
C LYS A 188 2.14 10.57 -19.25
N ASN A 189 3.23 9.93 -19.67
CA ASN A 189 3.28 9.22 -20.94
C ASN A 189 2.28 8.06 -21.01
N GLU A 190 2.12 7.32 -19.92
CA GLU A 190 1.12 6.27 -19.80
C GLU A 190 -0.31 6.80 -19.98
N MET A 191 -0.67 7.87 -19.29
CA MET A 191 -2.01 8.48 -19.39
C MET A 191 -2.29 9.04 -20.78
N MET A 192 -1.31 9.72 -21.37
CA MET A 192 -1.43 10.27 -22.72
C MET A 192 -1.61 9.19 -23.77
N ASN A 193 -0.72 8.18 -23.80
CA ASN A 193 -0.67 7.20 -24.87
C ASN A 193 -1.76 6.12 -24.75
N ASN A 194 -2.12 5.72 -23.53
CA ASN A 194 -3.03 4.60 -23.33
C ASN A 194 -4.50 5.02 -23.21
N PHE A 195 -4.77 6.28 -22.82
CA PHE A 195 -6.14 6.73 -22.53
C PHE A 195 -6.56 7.98 -23.31
N LEU A 196 -5.75 9.04 -23.34
CA LEU A 196 -6.16 10.32 -23.90
C LEU A 196 -6.06 10.36 -25.44
N LEU A 197 -4.92 10.00 -26.00
CA LEU A 197 -4.71 10.02 -27.45
C LEU A 197 -5.55 9.01 -28.24
N PRO A 198 -5.86 7.81 -27.71
CA PRO A 198 -6.82 6.89 -28.36
C PRO A 198 -8.26 7.40 -28.34
N GLY A 199 -8.57 8.41 -27.54
CA GLY A 199 -9.90 8.97 -27.34
C GLY A 199 -10.60 8.44 -26.08
N LEU A 200 -11.14 9.35 -25.28
CA LEU A 200 -11.88 9.03 -24.07
C LEU A 200 -13.31 8.58 -24.39
N GLN A 201 -13.74 7.52 -23.74
CA GLN A 201 -15.14 7.13 -23.66
C GLN A 201 -15.82 7.81 -22.47
N ASP A 202 -17.14 7.99 -22.55
CA ASP A 202 -17.92 8.54 -21.47
C ASP A 202 -17.97 7.55 -20.28
N LEU A 203 -17.88 8.08 -19.09
CA LEU A 203 -17.78 7.30 -17.86
C LEU A 203 -19.17 6.99 -17.28
N CYS A 204 -19.44 5.71 -17.00
CA CYS A 204 -20.58 5.31 -16.20
C CYS A 204 -20.42 5.85 -14.76
N VAL A 205 -21.37 6.65 -14.28
CA VAL A 205 -21.27 7.38 -13.00
C VAL A 205 -22.42 7.09 -12.04
N SER A 206 -23.25 6.08 -12.32
CA SER A 206 -24.25 5.59 -11.36
C SER A 206 -24.44 4.09 -11.46
N ARG A 207 -25.02 3.51 -10.43
CA ARG A 207 -25.33 2.08 -10.35
C ARG A 207 -26.72 1.86 -9.78
N THR A 208 -27.33 0.74 -10.19
CA THR A 208 -28.62 0.26 -9.67
C THR A 208 -28.53 -1.10 -9.00
N SER A 209 -27.38 -1.79 -9.17
CA SER A 209 -27.16 -3.18 -8.74
C SER A 209 -26.88 -3.33 -7.25
N PHE A 210 -26.61 -2.23 -6.51
CA PHE A 210 -26.41 -2.20 -5.06
C PHE A 210 -26.97 -0.91 -4.48
N LYS A 211 -27.09 -0.84 -3.14
CA LYS A 211 -27.72 0.30 -2.44
C LYS A 211 -26.77 1.11 -1.57
N TRP A 212 -25.62 0.54 -1.20
CA TRP A 212 -24.65 1.22 -0.35
C TRP A 212 -23.83 2.22 -1.16
N GLY A 213 -24.33 3.45 -1.24
CA GLY A 213 -23.75 4.58 -1.95
C GLY A 213 -24.61 5.82 -1.76
N ILE A 214 -24.17 6.96 -2.26
CA ILE A 214 -24.89 8.23 -2.19
C ILE A 214 -26.06 8.19 -3.18
N PRO A 215 -27.32 8.33 -2.73
CA PRO A 215 -28.48 8.32 -3.62
C PRO A 215 -28.48 9.50 -4.59
N VAL A 216 -28.92 9.28 -5.83
CA VAL A 216 -29.17 10.36 -6.80
C VAL A 216 -30.49 11.04 -6.44
N ASP A 217 -30.47 12.32 -6.05
CA ASP A 217 -31.62 13.06 -5.52
C ASP A 217 -32.91 13.01 -6.37
N PHE A 218 -32.75 13.00 -7.69
CA PHE A 218 -33.82 13.06 -8.66
C PHE A 218 -34.16 11.70 -9.29
N ASP A 219 -33.48 10.62 -8.88
CA ASP A 219 -33.70 9.26 -9.35
C ASP A 219 -33.26 8.24 -8.30
N ASP A 220 -34.16 7.88 -7.41
CA ASP A 220 -33.95 7.04 -6.23
C ASP A 220 -33.56 5.58 -6.52
N LYS A 221 -33.62 5.17 -7.79
CA LYS A 221 -33.14 3.87 -8.23
C LYS A 221 -31.63 3.79 -8.32
N HIS A 222 -30.96 4.95 -8.46
CA HIS A 222 -29.54 5.05 -8.70
C HIS A 222 -28.79 5.52 -7.45
N VAL A 223 -27.61 4.97 -7.25
CA VAL A 223 -26.58 5.52 -6.37
C VAL A 223 -25.43 6.08 -7.22
N VAL A 224 -24.81 7.15 -6.73
CA VAL A 224 -23.63 7.75 -7.38
C VAL A 224 -22.50 6.74 -7.40
N TYR A 225 -21.82 6.61 -8.53
CA TYR A 225 -20.68 5.73 -8.69
C TYR A 225 -19.48 6.24 -7.91
N VAL A 226 -18.75 5.29 -7.31
CA VAL A 226 -17.69 5.53 -6.31
C VAL A 226 -16.68 6.60 -6.72
N TRP A 227 -16.32 6.73 -8.00
CA TRP A 227 -15.28 7.70 -8.41
C TRP A 227 -15.75 9.17 -8.40
N ILE A 228 -17.01 9.48 -8.71
CA ILE A 228 -17.54 10.85 -8.52
C ILE A 228 -17.60 11.18 -7.03
N ASP A 229 -18.03 10.23 -6.22
CA ASP A 229 -18.04 10.31 -4.78
C ASP A 229 -16.63 10.52 -4.23
N ALA A 230 -15.75 9.54 -4.40
CA ALA A 230 -14.41 9.55 -3.85
C ALA A 230 -13.60 10.78 -4.27
N LEU A 231 -13.60 11.15 -5.58
CA LEU A 231 -12.79 12.26 -6.07
C LEU A 231 -13.27 13.64 -5.59
N SER A 232 -14.55 13.77 -5.23
CA SER A 232 -15.09 15.01 -4.67
C SER A 232 -14.56 15.33 -3.27
N ASN A 233 -13.97 14.36 -2.56
CA ASN A 233 -13.44 14.57 -1.21
C ASN A 233 -12.42 15.72 -1.14
N TYR A 234 -11.63 15.89 -2.17
CA TYR A 234 -10.53 16.88 -2.20
C TYR A 234 -11.02 18.33 -2.10
N ILE A 235 -12.23 18.60 -2.59
CA ILE A 235 -12.86 19.92 -2.47
C ILE A 235 -13.83 19.99 -1.29
N THR A 236 -14.62 18.94 -1.06
CA THR A 236 -15.61 18.95 0.05
C THR A 236 -14.94 18.94 1.42
N GLY A 237 -13.76 18.30 1.55
CA GLY A 237 -12.97 18.34 2.79
C GLY A 237 -12.43 19.72 3.16
N LEU A 238 -12.44 20.66 2.21
CA LEU A 238 -12.15 22.08 2.42
C LEU A 238 -13.42 22.94 2.61
N GLY A 239 -14.60 22.33 2.54
CA GLY A 239 -15.85 23.07 2.64
C GLY A 239 -16.30 23.72 1.32
N TYR A 240 -16.01 23.08 0.17
CA TYR A 240 -16.57 23.51 -1.12
C TYR A 240 -18.09 23.38 -1.13
N ASP A 241 -18.78 24.44 -1.54
CA ASP A 241 -20.23 24.44 -1.73
C ASP A 241 -20.58 24.78 -3.19
N VAL A 242 -21.33 23.89 -3.83
CA VAL A 242 -21.80 24.02 -5.22
C VAL A 242 -22.64 25.30 -5.43
N ASP A 243 -23.36 25.75 -4.41
CA ASP A 243 -24.21 26.94 -4.45
C ASP A 243 -23.44 28.26 -4.26
N GLY A 244 -22.10 28.19 -4.16
CA GLY A 244 -21.22 29.36 -4.10
C GLY A 244 -20.90 29.86 -2.68
N ASN A 245 -21.33 29.15 -1.64
CA ASN A 245 -21.09 29.52 -0.23
C ASN A 245 -19.92 28.75 0.38
N SER A 246 -18.88 28.47 -0.41
CA SER A 246 -17.71 27.72 0.04
C SER A 246 -16.99 28.39 1.21
N ASP A 247 -16.48 27.55 2.12
CA ASP A 247 -15.78 27.96 3.33
C ASP A 247 -14.47 28.72 3.03
N GLU A 248 -13.96 29.44 4.02
CA GLU A 248 -12.69 30.15 3.96
C GLU A 248 -11.50 29.18 3.74
N LEU A 249 -11.59 27.94 4.21
CA LEU A 249 -10.56 26.92 3.94
C LEU A 249 -10.48 26.60 2.46
N TYR A 250 -11.61 26.44 1.77
CA TYR A 250 -11.62 26.22 0.33
C TYR A 250 -11.00 27.41 -0.42
N LYS A 251 -11.43 28.63 -0.12
CA LYS A 251 -10.91 29.85 -0.74
C LYS A 251 -9.41 30.03 -0.53
N LYS A 252 -8.89 29.58 0.62
CA LYS A 252 -7.48 29.72 0.99
C LYS A 252 -6.58 28.66 0.36
N TYR A 253 -7.02 27.41 0.32
CA TYR A 253 -6.15 26.28 0.00
C TYR A 253 -6.40 25.66 -1.37
N TRP A 254 -7.60 25.84 -1.97
CA TRP A 254 -7.82 25.34 -3.33
C TRP A 254 -7.26 26.29 -4.38
N PRO A 255 -6.60 25.82 -5.47
CA PRO A 255 -6.35 24.43 -5.85
C PRO A 255 -5.23 23.76 -5.05
N ALA A 256 -5.31 22.44 -4.95
CA ALA A 256 -4.29 21.64 -4.28
C ALA A 256 -2.91 21.83 -4.93
N ASP A 257 -1.88 21.93 -4.08
CA ASP A 257 -0.49 21.97 -4.54
C ASP A 257 0.00 20.58 -4.96
N LEU A 258 -0.44 19.53 -4.23
CA LEU A 258 -0.04 18.15 -4.49
C LEU A 258 -1.14 17.16 -4.13
N HIS A 259 -1.57 16.36 -5.09
CA HIS A 259 -2.24 15.08 -4.84
C HIS A 259 -1.21 13.96 -4.94
N LEU A 260 -0.94 13.27 -3.83
CA LEU A 260 -0.02 12.15 -3.75
C LEU A 260 -0.84 10.87 -3.68
N ILE A 261 -0.67 9.98 -4.65
CA ILE A 261 -1.53 8.81 -4.85
C ILE A 261 -0.73 7.60 -5.36
N GLY A 262 -1.24 6.39 -5.17
CA GLY A 262 -0.69 5.20 -5.81
C GLY A 262 -0.81 5.22 -7.34
N LYS A 263 0.19 4.70 -8.04
CA LYS A 263 0.21 4.64 -9.51
C LYS A 263 -0.98 3.87 -10.11
N ASP A 264 -1.59 2.97 -9.35
CA ASP A 264 -2.75 2.17 -9.76
C ASP A 264 -4.04 2.97 -9.93
N ILE A 265 -4.14 4.12 -9.26
CA ILE A 265 -5.30 5.01 -9.36
C ILE A 265 -4.99 6.35 -10.03
N ILE A 266 -3.84 6.46 -10.70
CA ILE A 266 -3.41 7.72 -11.33
C ILE A 266 -4.37 8.16 -12.43
N ARG A 267 -4.97 7.24 -13.18
CA ARG A 267 -5.97 7.54 -14.22
C ARG A 267 -7.14 8.34 -13.66
N PHE A 268 -7.63 7.98 -12.50
CA PHE A 268 -8.78 8.65 -11.89
C PHE A 268 -8.43 10.09 -11.45
N HIS A 269 -7.21 10.31 -10.98
CA HIS A 269 -6.75 11.61 -10.48
C HIS A 269 -6.22 12.55 -11.56
N THR A 270 -5.81 12.01 -12.72
CA THR A 270 -5.25 12.80 -13.81
C THR A 270 -6.18 12.93 -15.02
N ILE A 271 -7.26 12.14 -15.06
CA ILE A 271 -8.27 12.21 -16.13
C ILE A 271 -9.64 12.55 -15.53
N TYR A 272 -10.19 11.72 -14.63
CA TYR A 272 -11.57 11.90 -14.16
C TYR A 272 -11.73 13.13 -13.28
N LEU A 273 -10.86 13.30 -12.28
CA LEU A 273 -10.88 14.47 -11.39
C LEU A 273 -10.70 15.79 -12.16
N PRO A 274 -9.68 15.96 -13.03
CA PRO A 274 -9.53 17.17 -13.82
C PRO A 274 -10.74 17.47 -14.71
N ILE A 275 -11.31 16.48 -15.36
CA ILE A 275 -12.49 16.69 -16.21
C ILE A 275 -13.72 17.07 -15.36
N MET A 276 -13.92 16.46 -14.20
CA MET A 276 -14.99 16.86 -13.28
C MET A 276 -14.81 18.32 -12.83
N LEU A 277 -13.61 18.72 -12.47
CA LEU A 277 -13.30 20.09 -12.09
C LEU A 277 -13.50 21.07 -13.26
N MET A 278 -13.08 20.71 -14.48
CA MET A 278 -13.33 21.50 -15.68
C MET A 278 -14.84 21.69 -15.96
N ALA A 279 -15.64 20.64 -15.76
CA ALA A 279 -17.08 20.69 -15.93
C ALA A 279 -17.79 21.54 -14.85
N LEU A 280 -17.20 21.63 -13.66
CA LEU A 280 -17.64 22.49 -12.57
C LEU A 280 -17.12 23.93 -12.68
N ASP A 281 -16.27 24.22 -13.66
CA ASP A 281 -15.57 25.49 -13.83
C ASP A 281 -14.67 25.84 -12.63
N LEU A 282 -13.97 24.81 -12.10
CA LEU A 282 -13.03 24.93 -10.98
C LEU A 282 -11.58 24.83 -11.45
N PRO A 283 -10.63 25.50 -10.77
CA PRO A 283 -9.21 25.35 -11.05
C PRO A 283 -8.72 23.93 -10.77
N LEU A 284 -7.77 23.47 -11.58
CA LEU A 284 -7.19 22.15 -11.45
C LEU A 284 -6.08 22.13 -10.37
N PRO A 285 -5.79 20.99 -9.75
CA PRO A 285 -4.64 20.83 -8.87
C PRO A 285 -3.34 21.10 -9.65
N LYS A 286 -2.32 21.62 -8.94
CA LYS A 286 -1.05 22.00 -9.57
C LYS A 286 -0.22 20.76 -9.95
N GLN A 287 -0.25 19.71 -9.13
CA GLN A 287 0.52 18.51 -9.35
C GLN A 287 -0.19 17.26 -8.81
N VAL A 288 -0.10 16.18 -9.58
CA VAL A 288 -0.45 14.82 -9.16
C VAL A 288 0.81 13.94 -9.24
N PHE A 289 1.22 13.37 -8.12
CA PHE A 289 2.34 12.45 -8.06
C PHE A 289 1.85 11.02 -7.85
N GLY A 290 2.04 10.18 -8.88
CA GLY A 290 1.74 8.76 -8.83
C GLY A 290 2.92 7.96 -8.31
N HIS A 291 2.98 7.71 -7.00
CA HIS A 291 4.07 6.97 -6.40
C HIS A 291 4.06 5.48 -6.79
N PRO A 292 5.23 4.83 -6.87
CA PRO A 292 5.35 3.40 -7.17
C PRO A 292 4.84 2.52 -6.02
N TRP A 293 4.72 1.22 -6.28
CA TRP A 293 4.31 0.25 -5.28
C TRP A 293 5.46 -0.17 -4.37
N LEU A 294 5.13 -0.42 -3.11
CA LEU A 294 5.99 -1.14 -2.19
C LEU A 294 5.65 -2.63 -2.27
N LEU A 295 6.62 -3.41 -2.75
CA LEU A 295 6.52 -4.86 -2.92
C LEU A 295 7.12 -5.58 -1.70
N VAL A 296 6.71 -6.82 -1.46
CA VAL A 296 7.33 -7.72 -0.49
C VAL A 296 7.98 -8.87 -1.25
N GLY A 297 9.31 -8.96 -1.18
CA GLY A 297 10.07 -9.85 -2.05
C GLY A 297 9.82 -9.51 -3.52
N ASP A 298 9.56 -10.52 -4.34
CA ASP A 298 9.38 -10.36 -5.80
C ASP A 298 7.93 -10.08 -6.22
N GLY A 299 7.04 -9.74 -5.30
CA GLY A 299 5.62 -9.65 -5.65
C GLY A 299 4.77 -8.67 -4.87
N LYS A 300 3.64 -8.31 -5.48
CA LYS A 300 2.60 -7.48 -4.85
C LYS A 300 2.03 -8.22 -3.63
N MET A 301 1.82 -7.47 -2.53
CA MET A 301 1.16 -7.98 -1.34
C MET A 301 -0.26 -8.45 -1.64
N SER A 302 -0.62 -9.63 -1.15
CA SER A 302 -1.97 -10.18 -1.27
C SER A 302 -2.32 -11.02 -0.05
N LYS A 303 -3.51 -10.79 0.53
CA LYS A 303 -4.01 -11.60 1.65
C LYS A 303 -4.09 -13.09 1.31
N SER A 304 -4.45 -13.42 0.05
CA SER A 304 -4.51 -14.80 -0.43
C SER A 304 -3.15 -15.49 -0.55
N LYS A 305 -2.06 -14.72 -0.65
CA LYS A 305 -0.69 -15.25 -0.68
C LYS A 305 -0.04 -15.29 0.71
N GLY A 306 -0.68 -14.75 1.74
CA GLY A 306 -0.14 -14.70 3.10
C GLY A 306 1.12 -13.85 3.27
N ASN A 307 1.46 -12.99 2.29
CA ASN A 307 2.67 -12.17 2.27
C ASN A 307 2.40 -10.70 2.67
N VAL A 308 1.29 -10.42 3.33
CA VAL A 308 0.94 -9.07 3.77
C VAL A 308 1.71 -8.72 5.03
N ILE A 309 2.36 -7.56 5.03
CA ILE A 309 3.04 -6.98 6.19
C ILE A 309 2.24 -5.74 6.64
N TYR A 310 2.00 -5.62 7.92
CA TYR A 310 1.28 -4.50 8.52
C TYR A 310 2.23 -3.58 9.29
N ALA A 311 1.90 -2.29 9.32
CA ALA A 311 2.75 -1.28 9.95
C ALA A 311 2.88 -1.46 11.47
N ASP A 312 1.80 -1.83 12.15
CA ASP A 312 1.80 -2.08 13.60
C ASP A 312 2.71 -3.25 13.98
N ASP A 313 2.75 -4.33 13.18
CA ASP A 313 3.69 -5.43 13.39
C ASP A 313 5.14 -4.92 13.29
N LEU A 314 5.46 -4.14 12.25
CA LEU A 314 6.80 -3.59 12.07
C LEU A 314 7.18 -2.61 13.18
N VAL A 315 6.24 -1.77 13.64
CA VAL A 315 6.46 -0.83 14.74
C VAL A 315 6.79 -1.56 16.04
N ASN A 316 6.16 -2.71 16.30
CA ASN A 316 6.46 -3.55 17.47
C ASN A 316 7.88 -4.13 17.45
N TYR A 317 8.48 -4.34 16.27
CA TYR A 317 9.83 -4.88 16.13
C TYR A 317 10.91 -3.80 16.06
N PHE A 318 10.62 -2.68 15.40
CA PHE A 318 11.64 -1.69 15.04
C PHE A 318 11.39 -0.29 15.61
N GLY A 319 10.16 0.01 16.03
CA GLY A 319 9.74 1.36 16.40
C GLY A 319 9.29 2.21 15.19
N VAL A 320 8.54 3.28 15.48
CA VAL A 320 7.87 4.12 14.47
C VAL A 320 8.87 4.74 13.49
N ASP A 321 9.88 5.44 13.98
CA ASP A 321 10.82 6.17 13.13
C ASP A 321 11.68 5.22 12.26
N ALA A 322 11.98 4.01 12.73
CA ALA A 322 12.67 3.02 11.92
C ALA A 322 11.76 2.54 10.75
N VAL A 323 10.48 2.28 11.01
CA VAL A 323 9.53 1.93 9.95
C VAL A 323 9.36 3.08 8.96
N ARG A 324 9.27 4.34 9.43
CA ARG A 324 9.24 5.52 8.57
C ARG A 324 10.49 5.59 7.69
N TYR A 325 11.68 5.36 8.27
CA TYR A 325 12.93 5.32 7.52
C TYR A 325 12.89 4.28 6.39
N PHE A 326 12.47 3.05 6.70
CA PHE A 326 12.43 1.97 5.71
C PHE A 326 11.54 2.31 4.52
N VAL A 327 10.29 2.73 4.77
CA VAL A 327 9.35 3.02 3.69
C VAL A 327 9.70 4.28 2.91
N LEU A 328 10.42 5.25 3.50
CA LEU A 328 10.85 6.46 2.80
C LEU A 328 12.16 6.26 2.05
N HIS A 329 13.12 5.51 2.62
CA HIS A 329 14.46 5.36 2.06
C HIS A 329 14.52 4.32 0.93
N GLU A 330 13.78 3.20 1.07
CA GLU A 330 13.84 2.08 0.11
C GLU A 330 12.91 2.25 -1.09
N MET A 331 12.19 3.37 -1.18
CA MET A 331 11.30 3.64 -2.30
C MET A 331 11.95 4.53 -3.35
N PRO A 332 12.27 3.97 -4.55
CA PRO A 332 12.74 4.77 -5.68
C PRO A 332 11.65 5.76 -6.15
N PHE A 333 12.06 6.81 -6.86
CA PHE A 333 11.12 7.84 -7.33
C PHE A 333 10.10 7.33 -8.37
N ASP A 334 10.51 6.46 -9.27
CA ASP A 334 9.72 6.06 -10.45
C ASP A 334 9.45 4.54 -10.52
N ASN A 335 10.35 3.73 -9.96
CA ASN A 335 10.25 2.27 -9.99
C ASN A 335 9.72 1.71 -8.67
N ASP A 336 9.10 0.52 -8.72
CA ASP A 336 8.65 -0.17 -7.53
C ASP A 336 9.82 -0.48 -6.59
N GLY A 337 9.59 -0.28 -5.29
CA GLY A 337 10.52 -0.65 -4.25
C GLY A 337 10.17 -2.01 -3.66
N SER A 338 11.15 -2.67 -3.06
CA SER A 338 10.95 -3.95 -2.37
C SER A 338 11.40 -3.84 -0.92
N ILE A 339 10.64 -4.45 -0.02
CA ILE A 339 10.96 -4.54 1.40
C ILE A 339 11.09 -6.01 1.78
N THR A 340 12.19 -6.36 2.46
CA THR A 340 12.44 -7.68 3.04
C THR A 340 12.88 -7.55 4.48
N TRP A 341 12.76 -8.60 5.27
CA TRP A 341 13.22 -8.61 6.67
C TRP A 341 14.72 -8.36 6.76
N GLU A 342 15.49 -8.97 5.87
CA GLU A 342 16.95 -8.82 5.79
C GLU A 342 17.34 -7.36 5.51
N LEU A 343 16.66 -6.72 4.55
CA LEU A 343 16.91 -5.33 4.20
C LEU A 343 16.57 -4.40 5.36
N MET A 344 15.44 -4.62 6.03
CA MET A 344 15.04 -3.83 7.20
C MET A 344 16.07 -3.95 8.33
N VAL A 345 16.54 -5.17 8.63
CA VAL A 345 17.58 -5.39 9.64
C VAL A 345 18.93 -4.76 9.23
N GLU A 346 19.28 -4.84 7.95
CA GLU A 346 20.48 -4.17 7.43
C GLU A 346 20.40 -2.66 7.64
N ARG A 347 19.29 -2.02 7.27
CA ARG A 347 19.10 -0.57 7.45
C ARG A 347 19.08 -0.18 8.92
N MET A 348 18.39 -0.98 9.75
CA MET A 348 18.38 -0.77 11.19
C MET A 348 19.79 -0.79 11.78
N ASN A 349 20.61 -1.77 11.42
CA ASN A 349 21.93 -1.96 11.99
C ASN A 349 22.97 -1.00 11.40
N SER A 350 22.97 -0.84 10.07
CA SER A 350 23.99 -0.06 9.37
C SER A 350 23.72 1.44 9.41
N ASP A 351 22.50 1.85 9.07
CA ASP A 351 22.20 3.28 8.96
C ASP A 351 21.75 3.87 10.29
N LEU A 352 20.68 3.31 10.90
CA LEU A 352 20.06 3.89 12.08
C LEU A 352 20.89 3.67 13.35
N ALA A 353 21.30 2.43 13.64
CA ALA A 353 22.06 2.14 14.85
C ALA A 353 23.53 2.58 14.73
N ASN A 354 24.20 2.30 13.61
CA ASN A 354 25.64 2.55 13.49
C ASN A 354 25.95 3.97 13.02
N ILE A 355 25.41 4.43 11.87
CA ILE A 355 25.75 5.75 11.32
C ILE A 355 25.14 6.85 12.18
N LEU A 356 23.88 6.77 12.58
CA LEU A 356 23.19 7.81 13.33
C LEU A 356 23.31 7.61 14.85
N GLY A 357 22.78 6.51 15.39
CA GLY A 357 22.66 6.30 16.83
C GLY A 357 24.02 6.25 17.55
N ASN A 358 24.98 5.50 17.00
CA ASN A 358 26.32 5.41 17.56
C ASN A 358 27.08 6.74 17.47
N LEU A 359 26.92 7.51 16.38
CA LEU A 359 27.54 8.83 16.24
C LEU A 359 27.06 9.77 17.36
N VAL A 360 25.74 9.87 17.57
CA VAL A 360 25.14 10.73 18.59
C VAL A 360 25.60 10.30 19.99
N ASN A 361 25.48 9.02 20.31
CA ASN A 361 25.88 8.49 21.62
C ASN A 361 27.36 8.72 21.92
N ARG A 362 28.23 8.39 20.95
CA ARG A 362 29.67 8.51 21.06
C ARG A 362 30.10 9.98 21.25
N THR A 363 29.52 10.91 20.50
CA THR A 363 29.82 12.34 20.58
C THR A 363 29.42 12.91 21.93
N ILE A 364 28.18 12.65 22.39
CA ILE A 364 27.69 13.13 23.71
C ILE A 364 28.50 12.49 24.82
N SER A 365 28.83 11.21 24.76
CA SER A 365 29.62 10.51 25.76
C SER A 365 31.06 11.07 25.87
N MET A 366 31.69 11.41 24.74
CA MET A 366 33.00 12.05 24.73
C MET A 366 32.93 13.45 25.36
N ASN A 367 31.91 14.26 25.04
CA ASN A 367 31.74 15.59 25.64
C ASN A 367 31.50 15.50 27.14
N ASN A 368 30.69 14.56 27.62
CA ASN A 368 30.50 14.29 29.04
C ASN A 368 31.83 13.90 29.74
N LYS A 369 32.57 12.98 29.12
CA LYS A 369 33.81 12.46 29.67
C LYS A 369 34.89 13.53 29.80
N TYR A 370 35.03 14.38 28.78
CA TYR A 370 36.19 15.33 28.72
C TYR A 370 35.85 16.71 29.23
N PHE A 371 34.58 17.14 29.14
CA PHE A 371 34.16 18.50 29.52
C PHE A 371 32.95 18.53 30.47
N GLY A 372 32.61 17.41 31.11
CA GLY A 372 31.48 17.35 32.05
C GLY A 372 30.15 17.74 31.43
N GLY A 373 30.01 17.51 30.14
CA GLY A 373 28.81 17.79 29.35
C GLY A 373 28.72 19.24 28.84
N VAL A 374 29.59 20.14 29.25
CA VAL A 374 29.56 21.56 28.85
C VAL A 374 29.95 21.71 27.39
N ILE A 375 29.13 22.42 26.62
CA ILE A 375 29.36 22.75 25.21
C ILE A 375 30.28 23.95 25.12
N SER A 376 31.46 23.80 24.52
CA SER A 376 32.45 24.87 24.36
C SER A 376 33.02 24.89 22.95
N ASN A 377 33.24 26.09 22.42
CA ASN A 377 33.88 26.27 21.11
C ASN A 377 35.00 27.34 21.20
N PRO A 378 36.21 26.97 21.54
CA PRO A 378 37.36 27.90 21.55
C PRO A 378 37.79 28.36 20.15
N GLY A 379 37.31 27.74 19.07
CA GLY A 379 37.60 28.17 17.70
C GLY A 379 38.98 27.79 17.17
N VAL A 380 39.62 26.77 17.72
CA VAL A 380 40.91 26.25 17.25
C VAL A 380 40.65 25.36 16.01
N ASN A 381 40.59 26.01 14.84
CA ASN A 381 40.24 25.35 13.58
C ASN A 381 41.47 24.77 12.86
N GLU A 382 41.23 23.69 12.12
CA GLU A 382 42.17 23.04 11.20
C GLU A 382 41.48 22.78 9.84
N PRO A 383 42.22 22.55 8.73
CA PRO A 383 41.59 22.37 7.40
C PRO A 383 40.51 21.27 7.30
N VAL A 384 40.62 20.22 8.12
CA VAL A 384 39.63 19.13 8.18
C VAL A 384 38.25 19.62 8.67
N ASP A 385 38.22 20.72 9.44
CA ASP A 385 36.98 21.34 9.93
C ASP A 385 36.24 22.04 8.82
N ASP A 386 36.96 22.70 7.90
CA ASP A 386 36.39 23.39 6.77
C ASP A 386 35.66 22.41 5.81
N ASP A 387 36.23 21.22 5.64
CA ASP A 387 35.59 20.16 4.84
C ASP A 387 34.29 19.65 5.49
N LEU A 388 34.27 19.45 6.82
CA LEU A 388 33.02 19.11 7.52
C LEU A 388 31.97 20.22 7.38
N LYS A 389 32.38 21.48 7.62
CA LYS A 389 31.48 22.64 7.53
C LYS A 389 30.91 22.81 6.10
N ALA A 390 31.74 22.61 5.09
CA ALA A 390 31.30 22.68 3.69
C ALA A 390 30.23 21.64 3.38
N VAL A 391 30.40 20.38 3.83
CA VAL A 391 29.38 19.33 3.66
C VAL A 391 28.11 19.66 4.41
N ALA A 392 28.22 20.18 5.66
CA ALA A 392 27.07 20.54 6.48
C ALA A 392 26.23 21.66 5.84
N LEU A 393 26.88 22.70 5.36
CA LEU A 393 26.22 23.84 4.70
C LEU A 393 25.59 23.47 3.35
N ALA A 394 26.28 22.62 2.57
CA ALA A 394 25.75 22.15 1.28
C ALA A 394 24.54 21.20 1.42
N MET A 395 24.36 20.57 2.59
CA MET A 395 23.25 19.63 2.83
C MET A 395 21.89 20.32 2.64
N HIS A 396 21.70 21.53 3.18
CA HIS A 396 20.42 22.25 3.13
C HIS A 396 19.94 22.44 1.69
N GLU A 397 20.78 23.06 0.82
CA GLU A 397 20.46 23.29 -0.59
C GLU A 397 20.16 21.97 -1.35
N LYS A 398 20.95 20.92 -1.06
CA LYS A 398 20.77 19.62 -1.70
C LYS A 398 19.46 18.94 -1.27
N VAL A 399 19.11 18.99 0.00
CA VAL A 399 17.83 18.47 0.52
C VAL A 399 16.67 19.22 -0.13
N ASP A 400 16.71 20.56 -0.17
CA ASP A 400 15.69 21.37 -0.82
C ASP A 400 15.50 20.98 -2.30
N ALA A 401 16.61 20.89 -3.05
CA ALA A 401 16.57 20.53 -4.47
C ALA A 401 15.98 19.13 -4.74
N LYS A 402 16.17 18.18 -3.81
CA LYS A 402 15.56 16.84 -3.91
C LYS A 402 14.08 16.88 -3.53
N MET A 403 13.73 17.58 -2.46
CA MET A 403 12.35 17.68 -1.97
C MET A 403 11.43 18.47 -2.93
N GLU A 404 11.93 19.46 -3.61
CA GLU A 404 11.18 20.17 -4.67
C GLU A 404 10.78 19.24 -5.83
N LYS A 405 11.55 18.18 -6.04
CA LYS A 405 11.29 17.13 -7.04
C LYS A 405 10.61 15.90 -6.44
N LEU A 406 10.12 15.97 -5.20
CA LEU A 406 9.50 14.87 -4.45
C LEU A 406 10.39 13.62 -4.27
N ARG A 407 11.71 13.78 -4.38
CA ARG A 407 12.72 12.72 -4.24
C ARG A 407 13.11 12.54 -2.77
N VAL A 408 12.18 12.04 -1.97
CA VAL A 408 12.33 11.94 -0.51
C VAL A 408 13.49 11.01 -0.10
N ALA A 409 13.63 9.84 -0.75
CA ALA A 409 14.73 8.92 -0.48
C ALA A 409 16.11 9.55 -0.74
N ASP A 410 16.20 10.32 -1.84
CA ASP A 410 17.44 11.04 -2.18
C ASP A 410 17.73 12.16 -1.16
N ALA A 411 16.69 12.85 -0.67
CA ALA A 411 16.86 13.90 0.35
C ALA A 411 17.37 13.31 1.68
N ILE A 412 16.85 12.18 2.12
CA ILE A 412 17.34 11.45 3.30
C ILE A 412 18.81 11.07 3.09
N THR A 413 19.19 10.60 1.91
CA THR A 413 20.56 10.24 1.56
C THR A 413 21.54 11.42 1.71
N GLU A 414 21.12 12.65 1.35
CA GLU A 414 21.94 13.85 1.55
C GLU A 414 22.16 14.14 3.04
N VAL A 415 21.16 13.95 3.89
CA VAL A 415 21.33 14.10 5.35
C VAL A 415 22.30 13.04 5.90
N PHE A 416 22.16 11.78 5.48
CA PHE A 416 23.07 10.71 5.86
C PHE A 416 24.49 10.91 5.33
N THR A 417 24.66 11.67 4.25
CA THR A 417 26.00 12.08 3.76
C THR A 417 26.71 12.96 4.80
N LEU A 418 26.00 13.92 5.42
CA LEU A 418 26.57 14.70 6.53
C LEU A 418 26.91 13.80 7.74
N LEU A 419 26.02 12.86 8.11
CA LEU A 419 26.27 11.95 9.24
C LEU A 419 27.51 11.07 9.00
N ARG A 420 27.67 10.54 7.77
CA ARG A 420 28.88 9.80 7.38
C ARG A 420 30.12 10.68 7.42
N ARG A 421 30.01 11.95 7.00
CA ARG A 421 31.12 12.91 7.12
C ARG A 421 31.51 13.18 8.57
N CYS A 422 30.54 13.31 9.49
CA CYS A 422 30.80 13.41 10.92
C CYS A 422 31.52 12.17 11.47
N ASN A 423 31.11 10.98 11.13
CA ASN A 423 31.80 9.76 11.54
C ASN A 423 33.25 9.74 11.04
N LYS A 424 33.49 10.07 9.76
CA LYS A 424 34.84 10.17 9.19
C LYS A 424 35.67 11.24 9.88
N TYR A 425 35.07 12.37 10.25
CA TYR A 425 35.73 13.45 10.98
C TYR A 425 36.23 13.00 12.35
N ILE A 426 35.49 12.14 13.07
CA ILE A 426 35.95 11.52 14.31
C ILE A 426 37.26 10.73 14.08
N ASP A 427 37.31 9.94 13.00
CA ASP A 427 38.48 9.10 12.70
C ASP A 427 39.68 9.94 12.25
N GLU A 428 39.46 11.05 11.55
CA GLU A 428 40.50 11.97 11.10
C GLU A 428 41.08 12.83 12.25
N THR A 429 40.23 13.24 13.20
CA THR A 429 40.64 14.11 14.30
C THR A 429 41.07 13.37 15.56
N GLU A 430 40.78 12.09 15.69
CA GLU A 430 41.15 11.20 16.79
C GLU A 430 40.96 11.84 18.19
N PRO A 431 39.73 12.26 18.60
CA PRO A 431 39.49 12.99 19.83
C PRO A 431 40.10 12.34 21.09
N TRP A 432 40.16 11.00 21.10
CA TRP A 432 40.79 10.25 22.20
C TRP A 432 42.32 10.43 22.31
N LYS A 433 42.98 10.84 21.21
CA LYS A 433 44.40 11.22 21.25
C LYS A 433 44.55 12.65 21.71
N LEU A 434 43.72 13.58 21.22
CA LEU A 434 43.69 14.96 21.66
C LEU A 434 43.46 15.07 23.20
N ALA A 435 42.57 14.24 23.73
CA ALA A 435 42.23 14.21 25.16
C ALA A 435 43.38 13.81 26.07
N LYS A 436 44.48 13.20 25.58
CA LYS A 436 45.66 12.81 26.33
C LYS A 436 46.69 13.94 26.44
N ASP A 437 46.53 15.01 25.68
CA ASP A 437 47.45 16.14 25.60
C ASP A 437 46.77 17.39 26.21
N GLU A 438 47.24 17.82 27.37
CA GLU A 438 46.70 18.97 28.09
C GLU A 438 46.80 20.28 27.29
N THR A 439 47.73 20.37 26.33
CA THR A 439 47.88 21.56 25.46
C THR A 439 46.90 21.59 24.32
N LYS A 440 46.16 20.51 24.08
CA LYS A 440 45.20 20.35 22.96
C LYS A 440 43.72 20.35 23.39
N GLN A 441 43.42 20.74 24.64
CA GLN A 441 42.07 20.73 25.16
C GLN A 441 41.14 21.67 24.39
N ASP A 442 41.61 22.85 23.96
CA ASP A 442 40.84 23.79 23.13
C ASP A 442 40.58 23.23 21.75
N ARG A 443 41.54 22.51 21.16
CA ARG A 443 41.33 21.80 19.90
C ARG A 443 40.30 20.68 20.04
N LEU A 444 40.37 19.88 21.09
CA LEU A 444 39.39 18.84 21.40
C LEU A 444 37.98 19.41 21.57
N ALA A 445 37.84 20.53 22.31
CA ALA A 445 36.57 21.22 22.52
C ALA A 445 35.98 21.68 21.17
N THR A 446 36.81 22.26 20.28
CA THR A 446 36.41 22.67 18.93
C THR A 446 35.95 21.47 18.07
N VAL A 447 36.67 20.35 18.13
CA VAL A 447 36.30 19.12 17.41
C VAL A 447 34.95 18.58 17.86
N LEU A 448 34.72 18.48 19.19
CA LEU A 448 33.45 18.02 19.73
C LEU A 448 32.32 18.99 19.45
N TYR A 449 32.55 20.29 19.47
CA TYR A 449 31.58 21.30 19.06
C TYR A 449 31.15 21.10 17.58
N ASN A 450 32.11 20.97 16.67
CA ASN A 450 31.85 20.78 15.26
C ASN A 450 31.02 19.50 14.99
N LEU A 451 31.29 18.42 15.74
CA LEU A 451 30.50 17.19 15.68
C LEU A 451 29.08 17.40 16.17
N MET A 452 28.90 18.05 17.34
CA MET A 452 27.59 18.32 17.90
C MET A 452 26.76 19.24 16.99
N GLU A 453 27.41 20.25 16.40
CA GLU A 453 26.75 21.15 15.43
C GLU A 453 26.35 20.41 14.14
N GLY A 454 27.21 19.56 13.57
CA GLY A 454 26.86 18.72 12.42
C GLY A 454 25.69 17.77 12.73
N ILE A 455 25.66 17.18 13.93
CA ILE A 455 24.56 16.34 14.41
C ILE A 455 23.28 17.17 14.57
N ARG A 456 23.35 18.41 15.14
CA ARG A 456 22.20 19.31 15.25
C ARG A 456 21.61 19.61 13.88
N MET A 457 22.44 20.00 12.92
CA MET A 457 22.00 20.31 11.55
C MET A 457 21.33 19.09 10.88
N ALA A 458 21.93 17.92 11.01
CA ALA A 458 21.33 16.68 10.50
C ALA A 458 20.00 16.35 11.20
N ALA A 459 19.93 16.49 12.53
CA ALA A 459 18.71 16.24 13.30
C ALA A 459 17.57 17.18 12.90
N VAL A 460 17.84 18.46 12.70
CA VAL A 460 16.86 19.44 12.21
C VAL A 460 16.34 19.03 10.83
N ALA A 461 17.22 18.62 9.90
CA ALA A 461 16.81 18.17 8.57
C ALA A 461 16.01 16.84 8.62
N LEU A 462 16.30 15.95 9.58
CA LEU A 462 15.58 14.69 9.77
C LEU A 462 14.17 14.87 10.33
N ALA A 463 13.81 16.02 10.87
CA ALA A 463 12.50 16.24 11.52
C ALA A 463 11.29 15.99 10.59
N ALA A 464 11.46 16.12 9.27
CA ALA A 464 10.43 15.79 8.29
C ALA A 464 10.23 14.27 8.15
N TYR A 465 11.26 13.48 8.37
CA TYR A 465 11.28 12.04 8.07
C TYR A 465 11.18 11.19 9.33
N LEU A 466 11.95 11.55 10.37
CA LEU A 466 12.12 10.86 11.65
C LEU A 466 11.83 11.84 12.79
N PRO A 467 10.57 12.26 12.98
CA PRO A 467 10.23 13.36 13.87
C PRO A 467 10.60 13.11 15.34
N ASP A 468 10.39 11.90 15.85
CA ASP A 468 10.67 11.56 17.25
C ASP A 468 12.18 11.47 17.50
N THR A 469 12.92 10.86 16.57
CA THR A 469 14.38 10.75 16.63
C THR A 469 15.03 12.13 16.56
N SER A 470 14.56 12.99 15.66
CA SER A 470 15.03 14.38 15.55
C SER A 470 14.85 15.12 16.88
N ALA A 471 13.64 15.09 17.44
CA ALA A 471 13.34 15.74 18.72
C ALA A 471 14.26 15.23 19.84
N LYS A 472 14.43 13.92 19.98
CA LYS A 472 15.31 13.30 20.98
C LYS A 472 16.76 13.72 20.83
N ILE A 473 17.30 13.78 19.61
CA ILE A 473 18.68 14.22 19.37
C ILE A 473 18.86 15.68 19.80
N LEU A 474 17.93 16.57 19.41
CA LEU A 474 18.00 17.98 19.77
C LEU A 474 17.84 18.21 21.28
N ASP A 475 16.97 17.43 21.94
CA ASP A 475 16.83 17.44 23.39
C ASP A 475 18.11 16.96 24.11
N MET A 476 18.74 15.88 23.59
CA MET A 476 20.00 15.37 24.11
C MET A 476 21.16 16.38 23.97
N LEU A 477 21.15 17.18 22.91
CA LEU A 477 22.12 18.29 22.74
C LEU A 477 21.78 19.51 23.58
N GLY A 478 20.57 19.58 24.17
CA GLY A 478 20.13 20.72 25.00
C GLY A 478 19.93 22.02 24.24
N THR A 479 19.73 21.93 22.88
CA THR A 479 19.61 23.11 22.03
C THR A 479 18.15 23.51 21.78
N GLN A 480 17.92 24.85 21.69
CA GLN A 480 16.64 25.42 21.26
C GLN A 480 16.66 25.82 19.78
N GLU A 481 17.84 25.84 19.15
CA GLU A 481 17.93 26.16 17.71
C GLU A 481 17.54 24.96 16.84
N ARG A 482 16.30 25.00 16.38
CA ARG A 482 15.64 23.93 15.58
C ARG A 482 15.09 24.43 14.24
N ASP A 483 15.45 25.66 13.85
CA ASP A 483 14.93 26.28 12.65
C ASP A 483 15.62 25.73 11.41
N TYR A 484 14.85 25.06 10.54
CA TYR A 484 15.30 24.53 9.27
C TYR A 484 15.86 25.62 8.34
N LEU A 485 15.26 26.81 8.36
CA LEU A 485 15.65 27.92 7.48
C LEU A 485 17.02 28.51 7.82
N LYS A 486 17.59 28.12 8.98
CA LYS A 486 18.93 28.53 9.40
C LYS A 486 20.01 27.46 9.16
N LEU A 487 19.69 26.38 8.45
CA LEU A 487 20.67 25.35 8.11
C LEU A 487 21.71 25.80 7.07
N ASP A 488 21.58 26.98 6.53
CA ASP A 488 22.60 27.70 5.73
C ASP A 488 23.72 28.33 6.60
N GLN A 489 23.62 28.20 7.93
CA GLN A 489 24.58 28.72 8.89
C GLN A 489 25.14 27.61 9.77
N PHE A 490 26.45 27.57 9.90
CA PHE A 490 27.15 26.63 10.82
C PHE A 490 27.58 27.37 12.10
N GLY A 491 27.46 26.70 13.23
CA GLY A 491 27.91 27.27 14.53
C GLY A 491 26.79 27.92 15.35
N LEU A 492 25.54 27.49 15.16
CA LEU A 492 24.39 27.98 15.89
C LEU A 492 24.07 27.18 17.16
N LEU A 493 24.81 26.09 17.44
CA LEU A 493 24.68 25.36 18.70
C LEU A 493 25.20 26.27 19.85
N GLU A 494 24.33 26.49 20.85
CA GLU A 494 24.63 27.43 21.95
C GLU A 494 25.76 26.89 22.83
N THR A 495 26.77 27.72 23.07
CA THR A 495 27.87 27.41 24.00
C THR A 495 27.50 27.74 25.47
N GLY A 496 28.12 27.04 26.40
CA GLY A 496 27.84 27.18 27.85
C GLY A 496 26.66 26.32 28.34
N GLY A 497 25.84 25.79 27.42
CA GLY A 497 24.84 24.79 27.73
C GLY A 497 25.47 23.43 28.04
N LYS A 498 24.63 22.46 28.41
CA LYS A 498 25.07 21.09 28.69
C LYS A 498 24.27 20.12 27.86
N VAL A 499 24.96 19.11 27.30
CA VAL A 499 24.31 17.92 26.77
C VAL A 499 23.79 17.05 27.92
N VAL A 500 22.86 16.12 27.60
CA VAL A 500 22.35 15.18 28.61
C VAL A 500 23.49 14.33 29.19
N GLU A 501 23.40 14.03 30.49
CA GLU A 501 24.42 13.24 31.19
C GLU A 501 24.54 11.81 30.64
N LYS A 502 23.41 11.17 30.38
CA LYS A 502 23.34 9.81 29.82
C LYS A 502 22.52 9.84 28.53
N PRO A 503 23.14 9.72 27.35
CA PRO A 503 22.42 9.67 26.10
C PRO A 503 21.55 8.42 26.01
N GLU A 504 20.34 8.58 25.43
CA GLU A 504 19.43 7.48 25.13
C GLU A 504 19.97 6.68 23.92
N ILE A 505 19.76 5.37 23.93
CA ILE A 505 20.01 4.54 22.76
C ILE A 505 18.84 4.75 21.78
N LEU A 506 19.09 5.49 20.70
CA LEU A 506 18.07 5.82 19.71
C LEU A 506 17.57 4.59 18.95
N PHE A 507 18.51 3.72 18.56
CA PHE A 507 18.23 2.50 17.81
C PHE A 507 19.10 1.36 18.32
N ALA A 508 18.47 0.27 18.74
CA ALA A 508 19.15 -0.96 19.13
C ALA A 508 19.48 -1.80 17.90
N ARG A 509 20.60 -2.52 17.93
CA ARG A 509 20.90 -3.52 16.89
C ARG A 509 19.95 -4.69 16.99
N VAL A 510 19.58 -5.25 15.84
CA VAL A 510 18.66 -6.37 15.70
C VAL A 510 19.41 -7.57 15.13
N ASP A 511 19.28 -8.75 15.75
CA ASP A 511 19.72 -10.01 15.17
C ASP A 511 18.60 -10.59 14.29
N ILE A 512 18.93 -10.92 13.04
CA ILE A 512 17.94 -11.40 12.08
C ILE A 512 17.32 -12.75 12.49
N LYS A 513 18.08 -13.64 13.13
CA LYS A 513 17.58 -14.96 13.53
C LYS A 513 16.59 -14.83 14.68
N GLU A 514 16.97 -14.07 15.72
CA GLU A 514 16.09 -13.79 16.87
C GLU A 514 14.81 -13.09 16.43
N LEU A 515 14.92 -12.14 15.48
CA LEU A 515 13.77 -11.47 14.92
C LEU A 515 12.84 -12.44 14.17
N MET A 516 13.39 -13.30 13.31
CA MET A 516 12.57 -14.23 12.52
C MET A 516 11.88 -15.27 13.41
N GLU A 517 12.55 -15.78 14.44
CA GLU A 517 11.93 -16.66 15.45
C GLU A 517 10.73 -15.96 16.13
N LYS A 518 10.89 -14.67 16.48
CA LYS A 518 9.81 -13.87 17.07
C LYS A 518 8.66 -13.65 16.08
N VAL A 519 8.96 -13.30 14.84
CA VAL A 519 7.95 -13.10 13.77
C VAL A 519 7.13 -14.37 13.53
N GLU A 520 7.77 -15.53 13.51
CA GLU A 520 7.08 -16.81 13.33
C GLU A 520 6.22 -17.16 14.55
N ALA A 521 6.71 -16.93 15.76
CA ALA A 521 5.95 -17.13 16.98
C ALA A 521 4.71 -16.22 17.04
N ASP A 522 4.86 -14.93 16.71
CA ASP A 522 3.76 -13.95 16.68
C ASP A 522 2.72 -14.31 15.60
N LYS A 523 3.16 -14.76 14.42
CA LYS A 523 2.24 -15.27 13.38
C LYS A 523 1.45 -16.49 13.84
N ALA A 524 2.09 -17.44 14.52
CA ALA A 524 1.43 -18.62 15.06
C ALA A 524 0.41 -18.24 16.15
N ALA A 525 0.77 -17.32 17.06
CA ALA A 525 -0.12 -16.82 18.10
C ALA A 525 -1.34 -16.07 17.52
N ASN A 526 -1.12 -15.23 16.50
CA ASN A 526 -2.19 -14.51 15.83
C ASN A 526 -3.14 -15.45 15.07
N ALA A 527 -2.62 -16.50 14.43
CA ALA A 527 -3.44 -17.52 13.77
C ALA A 527 -4.31 -18.28 14.79
N GLN A 528 -3.75 -18.62 15.96
CA GLN A 528 -4.52 -19.24 17.06
C GLN A 528 -5.56 -18.30 17.66
N ALA A 529 -5.24 -17.02 17.82
CA ALA A 529 -6.18 -16.02 18.32
C ALA A 529 -7.33 -15.74 17.33
N GLN A 530 -7.04 -15.73 16.02
CA GLN A 530 -8.06 -15.58 14.98
C GLN A 530 -8.98 -16.81 14.90
N SER A 531 -8.44 -18.01 15.08
CA SER A 531 -9.26 -19.23 15.17
C SER A 531 -10.09 -19.29 16.47
N ALA A 532 -9.64 -18.62 17.55
CA ALA A 532 -10.37 -18.53 18.81
C ALA A 532 -11.37 -17.35 18.86
N ALA A 533 -11.16 -16.28 18.05
CA ALA A 533 -11.98 -15.08 18.00
C ALA A 533 -12.94 -15.06 16.79
N ALA A 534 -12.85 -16.03 15.87
CA ALA A 534 -13.95 -16.28 14.97
C ALA A 534 -15.19 -16.46 15.86
N PRO A 535 -16.31 -15.68 15.64
CA PRO A 535 -17.57 -16.08 16.23
C PRO A 535 -17.66 -17.55 15.89
N ALA A 536 -18.07 -18.35 16.86
CA ALA A 536 -18.63 -19.64 16.54
C ALA A 536 -19.80 -19.33 15.57
N GLU A 537 -19.52 -19.20 14.25
CA GLU A 537 -20.37 -19.90 13.34
C GLU A 537 -20.47 -21.23 14.03
N GLU A 538 -21.69 -21.64 14.34
CA GLU A 538 -21.95 -23.05 14.46
C GLU A 538 -21.24 -23.63 13.24
N ALA A 539 -19.95 -23.94 13.40
CA ALA A 539 -19.35 -25.00 12.66
C ALA A 539 -20.38 -26.09 12.94
N GLU A 540 -21.24 -26.36 11.97
CA GLU A 540 -21.69 -27.71 11.82
C GLU A 540 -20.37 -28.44 12.00
N THR A 541 -20.19 -28.99 13.19
CA THR A 541 -19.14 -29.95 13.46
C THR A 541 -19.43 -30.98 12.41
N GLU A 542 -18.67 -30.90 11.27
CA GLU A 542 -18.59 -32.04 10.38
C GLU A 542 -18.14 -33.14 11.34
N GLU A 543 -19.09 -33.97 11.76
CA GLU A 543 -18.78 -35.13 12.55
C GLU A 543 -17.74 -35.88 11.74
N GLY A 544 -16.54 -35.97 12.27
CA GLY A 544 -15.44 -36.64 11.58
C GLY A 544 -15.95 -38.05 11.25
N ILE A 545 -15.87 -38.44 9.96
CA ILE A 545 -16.33 -39.75 9.51
C ILE A 545 -15.31 -40.76 10.02
N ASP A 546 -15.67 -41.55 11.01
CA ASP A 546 -14.89 -42.70 11.47
C ASP A 546 -15.01 -43.82 10.43
N ILE A 547 -13.97 -43.96 9.60
CA ILE A 547 -13.84 -45.07 8.66
C ILE A 547 -13.17 -46.24 9.39
N GLU A 548 -13.74 -47.43 9.28
CA GLU A 548 -13.14 -48.64 9.79
C GLU A 548 -11.71 -48.82 9.23
N PRO A 549 -10.66 -48.82 10.05
CA PRO A 549 -9.28 -48.83 9.55
C PRO A 549 -9.00 -50.16 8.81
N LYS A 550 -8.43 -50.05 7.63
CA LYS A 550 -7.91 -51.20 6.88
C LYS A 550 -6.57 -51.62 7.46
N ALA A 551 -6.16 -52.86 7.12
CA ALA A 551 -4.83 -53.37 7.51
C ALA A 551 -3.72 -52.40 7.01
N GLU A 552 -2.70 -52.22 7.86
CA GLU A 552 -1.51 -51.48 7.51
C GLU A 552 -0.83 -52.08 6.28
N ILE A 553 -0.33 -51.20 5.37
CA ILE A 553 0.44 -51.57 4.20
C ILE A 553 1.85 -50.99 4.32
N THR A 554 2.82 -51.61 3.63
CA THR A 554 4.17 -51.08 3.54
C THR A 554 4.25 -49.97 2.47
N PHE A 555 5.32 -49.18 2.51
CA PHE A 555 5.59 -48.21 1.45
C PHE A 555 5.70 -48.89 0.08
N ASP A 556 6.35 -50.04 0.00
CA ASP A 556 6.44 -50.84 -1.22
C ASP A 556 5.06 -51.30 -1.76
N ASP A 557 4.06 -51.45 -0.89
CA ASP A 557 2.69 -51.75 -1.33
C ASP A 557 1.99 -50.50 -1.89
N PHE A 558 2.26 -49.33 -1.33
CA PHE A 558 1.76 -48.05 -1.85
C PHE A 558 2.39 -47.70 -3.22
N GLU A 559 3.70 -47.91 -3.38
CA GLU A 559 4.41 -47.69 -4.66
C GLU A 559 3.89 -48.53 -5.85
N LYS A 560 3.16 -49.59 -5.55
CA LYS A 560 2.48 -50.39 -6.60
C LYS A 560 1.30 -49.68 -7.22
N LEU A 561 0.80 -48.60 -6.63
CA LEU A 561 -0.28 -47.80 -7.17
C LEU A 561 0.28 -46.61 -7.96
N GLN A 562 -0.24 -46.37 -9.14
CA GLN A 562 0.12 -45.19 -9.94
C GLN A 562 -1.02 -44.22 -10.02
N PHE A 563 -0.81 -43.03 -9.51
CA PHE A 563 -1.77 -41.92 -9.55
C PHE A 563 -1.31 -40.85 -10.53
N GLN A 564 -2.21 -40.33 -11.35
CA GLN A 564 -1.91 -39.25 -12.28
C GLN A 564 -3.09 -38.28 -12.37
N VAL A 565 -2.79 -37.03 -12.75
CA VAL A 565 -3.80 -36.02 -13.10
C VAL A 565 -4.37 -36.34 -14.46
N GLY A 566 -5.70 -36.53 -14.57
CA GLY A 566 -6.43 -36.68 -15.83
C GLY A 566 -7.29 -35.45 -16.13
N GLU A 567 -7.46 -35.11 -17.40
CA GLU A 567 -8.41 -34.10 -17.87
C GLU A 567 -9.57 -34.74 -18.58
N ILE A 568 -10.77 -34.49 -18.11
CA ILE A 568 -11.99 -35.06 -18.73
C ILE A 568 -12.33 -34.28 -20.00
N ILE A 569 -12.15 -34.89 -21.16
CA ILE A 569 -12.36 -34.24 -22.45
C ILE A 569 -13.73 -34.53 -23.04
N ALA A 570 -14.41 -35.58 -22.58
CA ALA A 570 -15.78 -35.89 -22.90
C ALA A 570 -16.41 -36.78 -21.81
N CYS A 571 -17.70 -36.65 -21.59
CA CYS A 571 -18.44 -37.45 -20.61
C CYS A 571 -19.86 -37.74 -21.14
N GLU A 572 -20.36 -38.97 -20.91
CA GLU A 572 -21.72 -39.31 -21.22
C GLU A 572 -22.34 -40.27 -20.17
N ALA A 573 -23.63 -40.26 -20.08
CA ALA A 573 -24.37 -41.18 -19.20
C ALA A 573 -24.41 -42.60 -19.78
N VAL A 574 -24.10 -43.61 -18.95
CA VAL A 574 -24.19 -45.01 -19.39
C VAL A 574 -25.66 -45.42 -19.54
N LYS A 575 -26.08 -45.80 -20.76
CA LYS A 575 -27.47 -46.07 -21.11
C LYS A 575 -28.14 -47.13 -20.25
N LYS A 576 -27.40 -48.13 -19.77
CA LYS A 576 -27.89 -49.25 -18.96
C LYS A 576 -27.77 -49.03 -17.44
N SER A 577 -27.41 -47.81 -17.00
CA SER A 577 -27.22 -47.51 -15.57
C SER A 577 -27.73 -46.12 -15.22
N LYS A 578 -28.43 -46.00 -14.08
CA LYS A 578 -28.83 -44.71 -13.51
C LYS A 578 -27.74 -44.09 -12.61
N LYS A 579 -26.64 -44.81 -12.36
CA LYS A 579 -25.59 -44.42 -11.41
C LYS A 579 -24.26 -44.10 -12.09
N LEU A 580 -24.06 -44.48 -13.36
CA LEU A 580 -22.75 -44.46 -14.01
C LEU A 580 -22.64 -43.35 -15.05
N LEU A 581 -21.49 -42.68 -15.04
CA LEU A 581 -20.97 -41.82 -16.09
C LEU A 581 -19.78 -42.51 -16.76
N CYS A 582 -19.65 -42.34 -18.07
CA CYS A 582 -18.51 -42.79 -18.87
C CYS A 582 -17.74 -41.57 -19.35
N SER A 583 -16.54 -41.37 -18.84
CA SER A 583 -15.68 -40.23 -19.14
C SER A 583 -14.51 -40.65 -20.02
N GLN A 584 -14.19 -39.84 -21.04
CA GLN A 584 -12.93 -39.92 -21.79
C GLN A 584 -11.94 -38.99 -21.09
N VAL A 585 -10.90 -39.58 -20.50
CA VAL A 585 -9.94 -38.87 -19.67
C VAL A 585 -8.58 -38.83 -20.34
N LYS A 586 -8.10 -37.65 -20.69
CA LYS A 586 -6.77 -37.44 -21.22
C LYS A 586 -5.74 -37.49 -20.08
N ILE A 587 -4.76 -38.37 -20.19
CA ILE A 587 -3.66 -38.56 -19.26
C ILE A 587 -2.36 -38.55 -20.05
N GLY A 588 -1.61 -37.45 -20.01
CA GLY A 588 -0.46 -37.24 -20.88
C GLY A 588 -0.88 -37.25 -22.35
N ASN A 589 -0.28 -38.16 -23.15
CA ASN A 589 -0.57 -38.36 -24.57
C ASN A 589 -1.64 -39.44 -24.82
N GLN A 590 -2.23 -40.01 -23.79
CA GLN A 590 -3.23 -41.10 -23.91
C GLN A 590 -4.62 -40.59 -23.51
N VAL A 591 -5.65 -41.17 -24.13
CA VAL A 591 -7.04 -41.00 -23.70
C VAL A 591 -7.52 -42.35 -23.19
N ARG A 592 -8.05 -42.39 -21.96
CA ARG A 592 -8.61 -43.59 -21.35
C ARG A 592 -10.09 -43.42 -21.07
N GLN A 593 -10.84 -44.49 -21.32
CA GLN A 593 -12.23 -44.54 -20.95
C GLN A 593 -12.37 -45.01 -19.51
N ILE A 594 -13.00 -44.17 -18.66
CA ILE A 594 -13.21 -44.48 -17.24
C ILE A 594 -14.69 -44.35 -16.91
N VAL A 595 -15.20 -45.37 -16.23
CA VAL A 595 -16.60 -45.43 -15.80
C VAL A 595 -16.66 -45.22 -14.28
N SER A 596 -17.43 -44.22 -13.84
CA SER A 596 -17.52 -43.79 -12.45
C SER A 596 -18.94 -43.72 -11.93
N GLY A 597 -19.17 -44.09 -10.67
CA GLY A 597 -20.49 -44.18 -10.03
C GLY A 597 -21.09 -42.87 -9.56
N ILE A 598 -20.78 -41.76 -10.22
CA ILE A 598 -21.01 -40.39 -9.73
C ILE A 598 -22.20 -39.67 -10.39
N ARG A 599 -23.02 -40.33 -11.19
CA ARG A 599 -24.13 -39.73 -11.96
C ARG A 599 -25.20 -39.07 -11.08
N LYS A 600 -25.29 -39.41 -9.81
CA LYS A 600 -26.20 -38.75 -8.87
C LYS A 600 -25.73 -37.37 -8.45
N HIS A 601 -24.41 -37.14 -8.50
CA HIS A 601 -23.73 -35.96 -7.95
C HIS A 601 -23.19 -35.01 -9.03
N TYR A 602 -23.00 -35.54 -10.28
CA TYR A 602 -22.47 -34.76 -11.41
C TYR A 602 -23.23 -35.06 -12.69
N SER A 603 -23.50 -34.02 -13.47
CA SER A 603 -24.00 -34.19 -14.85
C SER A 603 -22.83 -34.43 -15.82
N PRO A 604 -23.06 -35.04 -17.00
CA PRO A 604 -22.02 -35.20 -18.03
C PRO A 604 -21.36 -33.87 -18.42
N GLU A 605 -22.13 -32.78 -18.50
CA GLU A 605 -21.72 -31.45 -18.91
C GLU A 605 -20.77 -30.83 -17.89
N GLU A 606 -21.05 -31.01 -16.60
CA GLU A 606 -20.23 -30.54 -15.51
C GLU A 606 -18.87 -31.25 -15.38
N MET A 607 -18.77 -32.46 -15.95
CA MET A 607 -17.54 -33.24 -15.89
C MET A 607 -16.49 -32.78 -16.88
N VAL A 608 -16.91 -32.29 -18.06
CA VAL A 608 -16.01 -31.92 -19.15
C VAL A 608 -15.15 -30.72 -18.76
N GLY A 609 -13.83 -30.81 -18.98
CA GLY A 609 -12.85 -29.78 -18.64
C GLY A 609 -12.28 -29.89 -17.22
N LYS A 610 -12.88 -30.71 -16.35
CA LYS A 610 -12.34 -30.90 -14.99
C LYS A 610 -11.06 -31.74 -15.01
N LYS A 611 -10.12 -31.35 -14.13
CA LYS A 611 -8.92 -32.13 -13.83
C LYS A 611 -9.15 -32.93 -12.57
N VAL A 612 -8.89 -34.25 -12.65
CA VAL A 612 -9.23 -35.20 -11.61
C VAL A 612 -8.04 -36.10 -11.29
N MET A 613 -8.00 -36.62 -10.08
CA MET A 613 -7.04 -37.65 -9.68
C MET A 613 -7.50 -39.02 -10.19
N VAL A 614 -6.59 -39.75 -10.84
CA VAL A 614 -6.90 -41.04 -11.48
C VAL A 614 -5.88 -42.09 -11.04
N VAL A 615 -6.37 -43.26 -10.64
CA VAL A 615 -5.53 -44.47 -10.51
C VAL A 615 -5.39 -45.08 -11.90
N THR A 616 -4.18 -45.09 -12.45
CA THR A 616 -3.94 -45.40 -13.89
C THR A 616 -3.44 -46.82 -14.14
N ASN A 617 -2.98 -47.55 -13.15
CA ASN A 617 -2.45 -48.90 -13.29
C ASN A 617 -3.37 -50.01 -12.80
N LEU A 618 -4.68 -49.74 -12.66
CA LEU A 618 -5.69 -50.77 -12.40
C LEU A 618 -5.95 -51.64 -13.64
N LYS A 619 -6.16 -52.94 -13.43
CA LYS A 619 -6.63 -53.81 -14.50
C LYS A 619 -7.98 -53.32 -15.01
N PRO A 620 -8.20 -53.28 -16.35
CA PRO A 620 -9.47 -52.88 -16.88
C PRO A 620 -10.63 -53.74 -16.36
N ALA A 621 -11.74 -53.07 -16.03
CA ALA A 621 -12.95 -53.71 -15.54
C ALA A 621 -14.16 -53.35 -16.47
N THR A 622 -15.17 -54.21 -16.52
CA THR A 622 -16.39 -53.91 -17.28
C THR A 622 -17.54 -53.60 -16.33
N LEU A 623 -18.07 -52.39 -16.40
CA LEU A 623 -19.16 -51.88 -15.57
C LEU A 623 -20.41 -51.63 -16.46
N ALA A 624 -21.51 -52.30 -16.19
CA ALA A 624 -22.74 -52.21 -16.97
C ALA A 624 -22.54 -52.40 -18.50
N GLY A 625 -21.55 -53.26 -18.89
CA GLY A 625 -21.21 -53.52 -20.29
C GLY A 625 -20.24 -52.50 -20.93
N VAL A 626 -19.74 -51.54 -20.19
CA VAL A 626 -18.79 -50.53 -20.64
C VAL A 626 -17.42 -50.76 -19.98
N LYS A 627 -16.33 -50.77 -20.75
CA LYS A 627 -14.97 -50.99 -20.26
C LYS A 627 -14.47 -49.74 -19.53
N SER A 628 -13.92 -49.91 -18.34
CA SER A 628 -13.21 -48.88 -17.57
C SER A 628 -11.74 -49.21 -17.48
N GLU A 629 -10.85 -48.23 -17.81
CA GLU A 629 -9.39 -48.41 -17.89
C GLU A 629 -8.64 -47.56 -16.81
N GLY A 630 -9.27 -47.39 -15.67
CA GLY A 630 -8.77 -46.67 -14.51
C GLY A 630 -9.90 -46.35 -13.54
N MET A 631 -9.58 -45.55 -12.50
CA MET A 631 -10.54 -45.13 -11.50
C MET A 631 -10.32 -43.63 -11.15
N ILE A 632 -11.38 -42.84 -11.28
CA ILE A 632 -11.40 -41.45 -10.76
C ILE A 632 -11.63 -41.51 -9.25
N LEU A 633 -10.84 -40.76 -8.49
CA LEU A 633 -10.96 -40.69 -7.03
C LEU A 633 -11.99 -39.64 -6.61
N CYS A 634 -12.81 -40.01 -5.63
CA CYS A 634 -13.77 -39.15 -4.96
C CYS A 634 -13.67 -39.33 -3.45
N ALA A 635 -13.91 -38.25 -2.71
CA ALA A 635 -14.24 -38.32 -1.29
C ALA A 635 -15.74 -38.54 -1.13
N GLU A 636 -16.15 -39.29 -0.10
CA GLU A 636 -17.55 -39.57 0.23
C GLU A 636 -17.80 -39.12 1.68
N ASP A 637 -18.86 -38.34 1.90
CA ASP A 637 -19.29 -37.92 3.23
C ASP A 637 -20.20 -38.96 3.91
N ALA A 638 -20.60 -38.74 5.16
CA ALA A 638 -21.45 -39.62 5.95
C ALA A 638 -22.84 -39.83 5.31
N ASP A 639 -23.34 -38.89 4.52
CA ASP A 639 -24.65 -38.97 3.82
C ASP A 639 -24.54 -39.62 2.44
N GLY A 640 -23.32 -40.01 2.03
CA GLY A 640 -23.05 -40.65 0.74
C GLY A 640 -22.94 -39.65 -0.42
N ASN A 641 -22.70 -38.38 -0.14
CA ASN A 641 -22.40 -37.40 -1.20
C ASN A 641 -20.95 -37.56 -1.64
N LEU A 642 -20.73 -37.47 -2.97
CA LEU A 642 -19.41 -37.66 -3.57
C LEU A 642 -18.84 -36.34 -4.08
N SER A 643 -17.59 -36.07 -3.73
CA SER A 643 -16.81 -34.95 -4.25
C SER A 643 -15.57 -35.45 -5.00
N LEU A 644 -15.33 -34.93 -6.22
CA LEU A 644 -14.15 -35.26 -7.02
C LEU A 644 -12.87 -34.78 -6.33
N MET A 645 -11.86 -35.64 -6.24
CA MET A 645 -10.52 -35.22 -5.85
C MET A 645 -9.85 -34.52 -7.02
N VAL A 646 -9.55 -33.23 -6.84
CA VAL A 646 -8.98 -32.35 -7.86
C VAL A 646 -7.66 -31.73 -7.37
N PRO A 647 -6.70 -31.43 -8.27
CA PRO A 647 -5.50 -30.70 -7.85
C PRO A 647 -5.87 -29.24 -7.52
N GLU A 648 -5.44 -28.73 -6.37
CA GLU A 648 -5.63 -27.35 -5.91
C GLU A 648 -5.00 -26.32 -6.88
N LYS A 649 -3.84 -26.68 -7.44
CA LYS A 649 -3.12 -25.83 -8.37
C LYS A 649 -3.26 -26.33 -9.81
N LYS A 650 -3.06 -25.44 -10.78
CA LYS A 650 -3.10 -25.79 -12.21
C LYS A 650 -1.97 -26.79 -12.54
N MET A 651 -2.33 -28.04 -12.80
CA MET A 651 -1.43 -29.13 -13.17
C MET A 651 -1.70 -29.61 -14.61
N PRO A 652 -0.68 -30.01 -15.38
CA PRO A 652 -0.88 -30.61 -16.69
C PRO A 652 -1.51 -32.01 -16.58
N ALA A 653 -2.30 -32.42 -17.57
CA ALA A 653 -2.77 -33.78 -17.68
C ALA A 653 -1.58 -34.75 -17.84
N GLY A 654 -1.52 -35.82 -17.03
CA GLY A 654 -0.41 -36.75 -16.97
C GLY A 654 0.59 -36.46 -15.85
N ALA A 655 0.47 -35.36 -15.09
CA ALA A 655 1.29 -35.12 -13.92
C ALA A 655 1.15 -36.29 -12.93
N GLU A 656 2.26 -36.77 -12.43
CA GLU A 656 2.30 -37.83 -11.40
C GLU A 656 1.87 -37.26 -10.04
N ILE A 657 1.19 -38.08 -9.28
CA ILE A 657 0.76 -37.78 -7.91
C ILE A 657 1.54 -38.75 -7.02
N CYS A 658 2.45 -38.21 -6.22
CA CYS A 658 3.37 -38.92 -5.34
C CYS A 658 3.24 -38.46 -3.89
#